data_e8f6ee49228d618f07c07b87e8396dfe
#
_entry.id   e8f6ee49228d618f07c07b87e8396dfe
#
_cell.length_a   1.000
_cell.length_b   1.000
_cell.length_c   1.000
_cell.angle_alpha   90.00
_cell.angle_beta   90.00
_cell.angle_gamma   90.00
#
_symmetry.space_group_name_H-M   'P 1'
#
loop_
_entity.id
_entity.type
_entity.pdbx_description
1 polymer ?
#
loop_
_entity_poly.entity_id
_entity_poly.type
_entity_poly.pdbx_seq_one_letter_code
_entity_poly.pdbx_strand_id
1 'polypeptide(L)'
;ITSVEEHVAVADDTKIELPGSCDGRVRCEDAIKLKEHMDNGGKLGWGVFRPRPVKERLYVIKSVKIGGRPCLTAEHFATLSNVLHVRIECEKAWGFWIGRSDKAQGPYTLQLTTLKSLSNALESALSLERIIGKCREAIQRCPMMGEPVWADESQVERIILSCRLALARIRRRIAAEEIQRVEVPVSSIAAKNNAHPVTKELLIAIRDRNVDGYAHISNKIQDLDKERLRLRKVEEYLKKLRHLLPRIADCLETTCNEPYWEERIQRIGDAWHWAQARYWIEDYIRQEDVPALAKRAKQIEDEVNSIIAKLASLHAWSFCFSRLKEDHRRHMEAWQQSMRRLGKGTGKHAHRHRREAQGHLNECREAVPAWVMPLHRVWDTVYPAPGMFDVIIVDEASQCGVEALPLFYLGKKILIVGDDKQISPDAVGLPRDAVHRLMEEFLYDFHFKSSFDIESSLFDHGKLRYGTRRITLREHFRCMPEIIRFSNDLSYSDTPLIPLRQYGPNRLPPLEHVFVSGGYREGTNNRTINRPEAEAIVARIAELCDDSRYDEMSIGVVVLQGEAQAALIENQLLERLGAEEMERRRLVCGNPYSFQGDERDIMFLSLVAANNERIGPLTKAADERRFNVAASRARDRMILFHSVTCDDLSTTCLRRKLLDFFEKTKPQQIAGIDRDELERRAVQDNRRVVNPPAPFESWFEVDVALELLRKNFVVLSQYEVAGKRIDLVVEGGQARLAVECDGDNWHGADRYEDDMQRQRQLERCGWEFFRVRESAFYSNKVDALNGLWDALDERSIYPQHIDISDEPSISTSAPQDEPAEEEPRESEPDRPIHEPEVDVKVEVDDTEVYVDIENPQDEKQALITCEKP
;
A
#
# COMPACT_ATOMS: atom_id res chain seq x y z
N ILE A 1 9.89 -23.98 18.08
CA ILE A 1 9.51 -24.53 19.38
C ILE A 1 7.99 -24.76 19.39
N THR A 2 7.17 -23.77 19.10
CA THR A 2 5.68 -23.83 19.14
C THR A 2 5.09 -24.87 18.18
N SER A 3 5.72 -25.10 17.03
CA SER A 3 5.25 -26.04 15.99
C SER A 3 5.32 -27.52 16.36
N VAL A 4 6.00 -27.85 17.44
CA VAL A 4 6.22 -29.23 17.86
C VAL A 4 5.61 -29.58 19.21
N GLU A 5 5.05 -28.61 19.93
CA GLU A 5 4.52 -28.78 21.31
C GLU A 5 3.48 -29.87 21.41
N GLU A 6 2.57 -29.93 20.43
CA GLU A 6 1.47 -30.89 20.40
C GLU A 6 1.94 -32.35 20.25
N HIS A 7 3.15 -32.55 19.73
CA HIS A 7 3.67 -33.89 19.40
C HIS A 7 4.81 -34.36 20.32
N VAL A 8 5.25 -33.50 21.23
CA VAL A 8 6.40 -33.82 22.11
C VAL A 8 6.12 -34.96 23.07
N ALA A 9 4.94 -35.02 23.67
CA ALA A 9 4.53 -36.11 24.55
C ALA A 9 4.53 -37.44 23.81
N VAL A 10 4.03 -37.46 22.58
CA VAL A 10 4.04 -38.63 21.72
C VAL A 10 5.47 -39.06 21.36
N ALA A 11 6.36 -38.07 21.16
CA ALA A 11 7.75 -38.33 20.85
C ALA A 11 8.53 -38.91 22.03
N ASP A 12 8.21 -38.54 23.26
CA ASP A 12 8.82 -39.06 24.46
C ASP A 12 8.34 -40.49 24.80
N ASP A 13 7.05 -40.76 24.63
CA ASP A 13 6.47 -42.07 24.93
C ASP A 13 6.72 -43.12 23.84
N THR A 14 7.08 -42.67 22.63
CA THR A 14 7.18 -43.55 21.48
C THR A 14 8.61 -43.99 21.22
N LYS A 15 8.90 -45.24 21.51
CA LYS A 15 10.21 -45.84 21.16
C LYS A 15 10.26 -46.19 19.67
N ILE A 16 11.06 -45.48 18.92
CA ILE A 16 11.32 -45.73 17.49
C ILE A 16 12.70 -46.36 17.30
N GLU A 17 12.72 -47.50 16.65
CA GLU A 17 13.94 -48.18 16.21
C GLU A 17 14.19 -47.79 14.76
N LEU A 18 15.27 -46.98 14.55
CA LEU A 18 15.72 -46.57 13.24
C LEU A 18 17.06 -47.27 12.90
N PRO A 19 17.14 -47.92 11.77
CA PRO A 19 18.43 -48.49 11.33
C PRO A 19 19.37 -47.41 10.89
N GLY A 20 20.69 -47.59 11.18
CA GLY A 20 21.70 -46.54 11.07
C GLY A 20 21.76 -45.69 9.80
N SER A 21 22.39 -44.57 9.97
CA SER A 21 22.99 -43.63 8.98
C SER A 21 22.16 -42.92 7.88
N CYS A 22 20.85 -42.79 7.95
CA CYS A 22 20.12 -41.98 7.00
C CYS A 22 19.58 -40.67 7.62
N ASP A 23 19.51 -39.61 6.82
CA ASP A 23 19.01 -38.30 7.23
C ASP A 23 17.56 -38.39 7.75
N GLY A 24 17.33 -37.89 8.96
CA GLY A 24 16.01 -37.88 9.61
C GLY A 24 14.95 -37.09 8.82
N ARG A 25 15.38 -36.08 8.06
CA ARG A 25 14.45 -35.27 7.22
C ARG A 25 13.86 -36.06 6.08
N VAL A 26 14.69 -36.82 5.36
CA VAL A 26 14.24 -37.67 4.24
C VAL A 26 13.26 -38.73 4.76
N ARG A 27 13.51 -39.28 5.96
CA ARG A 27 12.58 -40.26 6.56
C ARG A 27 11.26 -39.66 7.03
N CYS A 28 11.30 -38.45 7.54
CA CYS A 28 10.09 -37.70 7.90
C CYS A 28 9.20 -37.47 6.67
N GLU A 29 9.78 -36.99 5.58
CA GLU A 29 9.06 -36.79 4.33
C GLU A 29 8.52 -38.10 3.72
N ASP A 30 9.31 -39.17 3.80
CA ASP A 30 8.90 -40.47 3.31
C ASP A 30 7.78 -41.09 4.16
N ALA A 31 7.80 -40.83 5.47
CA ALA A 31 6.68 -41.22 6.36
C ALA A 31 5.40 -40.46 6.01
N ILE A 32 5.50 -39.15 5.74
CA ILE A 32 4.35 -38.33 5.31
C ILE A 32 3.80 -38.86 4.00
N LYS A 33 4.62 -39.13 3.01
CA LYS A 33 4.18 -39.65 1.69
C LYS A 33 3.54 -41.05 1.80
N LEU A 34 4.03 -41.87 2.72
CA LEU A 34 3.39 -43.19 2.98
C LEU A 34 2.07 -43.02 3.69
N LYS A 35 1.95 -42.10 4.63
CA LYS A 35 0.71 -41.73 5.29
C LYS A 35 -0.32 -41.26 4.27
N GLU A 36 0.02 -40.28 3.45
CA GLU A 36 -0.85 -39.74 2.39
C GLU A 36 -1.32 -40.82 1.41
N HIS A 37 -0.40 -41.73 1.04
CA HIS A 37 -0.78 -42.88 0.21
C HIS A 37 -1.85 -43.74 0.87
N MET A 38 -1.74 -44.01 2.16
CA MET A 38 -2.69 -44.81 2.93
C MET A 38 -4.00 -44.06 3.16
N ASP A 39 -3.95 -42.77 3.48
CA ASP A 39 -5.12 -41.93 3.72
C ASP A 39 -5.97 -41.79 2.44
N ASN A 40 -5.32 -41.82 1.27
CA ASN A 40 -5.97 -41.82 -0.05
C ASN A 40 -6.48 -43.22 -0.47
N GLY A 41 -6.62 -44.15 0.46
CA GLY A 41 -7.12 -45.50 0.22
C GLY A 41 -6.13 -46.45 -0.42
N GLY A 42 -4.84 -46.08 -0.51
CA GLY A 42 -3.77 -46.91 -1.03
C GLY A 42 -3.42 -48.05 -0.06
N LYS A 43 -3.06 -49.21 -0.59
CA LYS A 43 -2.62 -50.37 0.21
C LYS A 43 -1.10 -50.57 0.09
N LEU A 44 -0.46 -51.09 1.12
CA LEU A 44 0.97 -51.33 1.13
C LEU A 44 1.44 -52.38 0.13
N GLY A 45 0.53 -53.28 -0.30
CA GLY A 45 0.82 -54.32 -1.24
C GLY A 45 1.93 -55.30 -0.74
N TRP A 46 2.18 -56.37 -1.50
CA TRP A 46 3.24 -57.32 -1.17
C TRP A 46 4.00 -57.79 -2.42
N GLY A 47 5.26 -58.15 -2.29
CA GLY A 47 6.06 -58.65 -3.39
C GLY A 47 6.18 -57.72 -4.55
N VAL A 48 5.85 -58.21 -5.75
CA VAL A 48 5.90 -57.44 -7.02
C VAL A 48 4.76 -56.44 -7.19
N PHE A 49 3.66 -56.62 -6.44
CA PHE A 49 2.42 -55.84 -6.52
C PHE A 49 2.42 -54.61 -5.58
N ARG A 50 3.60 -54.15 -5.11
CA ARG A 50 3.66 -52.95 -4.31
C ARG A 50 3.52 -51.70 -5.16
N PRO A 51 2.65 -50.77 -4.78
CA PRO A 51 2.58 -49.44 -5.43
C PRO A 51 3.91 -48.70 -5.45
N ARG A 52 4.13 -47.86 -6.44
CA ARG A 52 5.39 -47.11 -6.60
C ARG A 52 5.76 -46.29 -5.37
N PRO A 53 4.85 -45.54 -4.72
CA PRO A 53 5.17 -44.81 -3.51
C PRO A 53 5.66 -45.70 -2.34
N VAL A 54 5.13 -46.89 -2.24
CA VAL A 54 5.51 -47.88 -1.24
C VAL A 54 6.81 -48.56 -1.58
N LYS A 55 7.06 -48.84 -2.87
CA LYS A 55 8.25 -49.53 -3.35
C LYS A 55 9.52 -48.65 -3.14
N GLU A 56 9.36 -47.38 -3.43
CA GLU A 56 10.47 -46.40 -3.24
C GLU A 56 10.80 -46.19 -1.76
N ARG A 57 9.88 -46.41 -0.84
CA ARG A 57 10.00 -46.19 0.61
C ARG A 57 9.95 -47.48 1.42
N LEU A 58 10.26 -48.58 0.78
CA LEU A 58 10.19 -49.90 1.38
C LEU A 58 11.04 -50.06 2.63
N TYR A 59 12.12 -49.30 2.74
CA TYR A 59 12.99 -49.30 3.91
C TYR A 59 12.25 -48.78 5.16
N VAL A 60 11.31 -47.84 5.05
CA VAL A 60 10.54 -47.38 6.19
C VAL A 60 9.69 -48.56 6.75
N ILE A 61 9.06 -49.34 5.85
CA ILE A 61 8.19 -50.46 6.24
C ILE A 61 9.01 -51.66 6.78
N LYS A 62 10.22 -51.91 6.22
CA LYS A 62 11.03 -53.06 6.59
C LYS A 62 11.90 -52.85 7.80
N SER A 63 12.41 -51.62 7.98
CA SER A 63 13.48 -51.38 8.94
C SER A 63 13.14 -50.41 10.06
N VAL A 64 11.99 -49.69 9.95
CA VAL A 64 11.56 -48.83 11.04
C VAL A 64 10.50 -49.59 11.90
N LYS A 65 10.71 -49.56 13.20
CA LYS A 65 9.73 -50.12 14.15
C LYS A 65 9.33 -49.06 15.17
N ILE A 66 8.03 -49.07 15.50
CA ILE A 66 7.47 -48.23 16.56
C ILE A 66 6.99 -49.17 17.68
N GLY A 67 7.50 -48.98 18.88
CA GLY A 67 7.21 -49.90 19.99
C GLY A 67 7.52 -51.35 19.67
N GLY A 68 8.60 -51.62 18.90
CA GLY A 68 8.97 -53.01 18.49
C GLY A 68 8.16 -53.59 17.33
N ARG A 69 7.13 -52.88 16.81
CA ARG A 69 6.28 -53.32 15.70
C ARG A 69 6.65 -52.58 14.41
N PRO A 70 6.60 -53.21 13.26
CA PRO A 70 6.87 -52.60 11.99
C PRO A 70 5.80 -51.56 11.62
N CYS A 71 6.15 -50.50 10.93
CA CYS A 71 5.23 -49.44 10.47
C CYS A 71 4.41 -49.94 9.29
N LEU A 72 3.12 -50.21 9.53
CA LEU A 72 2.21 -50.81 8.53
C LEU A 72 0.90 -50.07 8.37
N THR A 73 0.58 -49.11 9.20
CA THR A 73 -0.66 -48.32 9.16
C THR A 73 -0.41 -46.86 8.93
N ALA A 74 -1.42 -46.13 8.44
CA ALA A 74 -1.36 -44.67 8.30
C ALA A 74 -1.03 -43.99 9.64
N GLU A 75 -1.57 -44.51 10.74
CA GLU A 75 -1.34 -44.03 12.08
C GLU A 75 0.15 -44.21 12.52
N HIS A 76 0.74 -45.38 12.18
CA HIS A 76 2.18 -45.59 12.41
C HIS A 76 3.04 -44.59 11.62
N PHE A 77 2.70 -44.31 10.38
CA PHE A 77 3.41 -43.32 9.59
C PHE A 77 3.20 -41.88 10.09
N ALA A 78 2.01 -41.56 10.58
CA ALA A 78 1.75 -40.28 11.24
C ALA A 78 2.58 -40.15 12.52
N THR A 79 2.59 -41.15 13.37
CA THR A 79 3.39 -41.17 14.60
C THR A 79 4.90 -41.03 14.27
N LEU A 80 5.37 -41.79 13.27
CA LEU A 80 6.76 -41.72 12.82
C LEU A 80 7.15 -40.31 12.34
N SER A 81 6.29 -39.72 11.50
CA SER A 81 6.54 -38.38 10.99
C SER A 81 6.56 -37.33 12.09
N ASN A 82 5.61 -37.41 13.03
CA ASN A 82 5.54 -36.47 14.16
C ASN A 82 6.74 -36.56 15.07
N VAL A 83 7.16 -37.77 15.43
CA VAL A 83 8.37 -37.98 16.28
C VAL A 83 9.64 -37.53 15.58
N LEU A 84 9.77 -37.82 14.28
CA LEU A 84 10.93 -37.35 13.51
C LEU A 84 10.92 -35.83 13.35
N HIS A 85 9.75 -35.25 13.19
CA HIS A 85 9.62 -33.80 13.12
C HIS A 85 10.05 -33.14 14.44
N VAL A 86 9.57 -33.63 15.57
CA VAL A 86 9.99 -33.17 16.90
C VAL A 86 11.50 -33.27 17.06
N ARG A 87 12.09 -34.41 16.69
CA ARG A 87 13.55 -34.63 16.76
C ARG A 87 14.30 -33.62 15.93
N ILE A 88 13.92 -33.43 14.67
CA ILE A 88 14.59 -32.51 13.74
C ILE A 88 14.53 -31.07 14.27
N GLU A 89 13.33 -30.66 14.71
CA GLU A 89 13.16 -29.30 15.19
C GLU A 89 13.86 -29.04 16.52
N CYS A 90 13.87 -30.02 17.43
CA CYS A 90 14.69 -29.94 18.64
C CYS A 90 16.18 -29.88 18.33
N GLU A 91 16.67 -30.69 17.39
CA GLU A 91 18.06 -30.65 16.99
C GLU A 91 18.46 -29.32 16.35
N LYS A 92 17.62 -28.76 15.52
CA LYS A 92 17.81 -27.42 14.95
C LYS A 92 17.84 -26.35 16.03
N ALA A 93 16.86 -26.39 16.96
CA ALA A 93 16.79 -25.43 18.04
C ALA A 93 18.04 -25.49 18.94
N TRP A 94 18.49 -26.69 19.27
CA TRP A 94 19.74 -26.87 20.01
C TRP A 94 20.98 -26.40 19.22
N GLY A 95 20.94 -26.48 17.90
CA GLY A 95 22.00 -25.97 17.02
C GLY A 95 22.40 -24.52 17.30
N PHE A 96 21.43 -23.67 17.70
CA PHE A 96 21.72 -22.28 18.10
C PHE A 96 22.44 -22.12 19.43
N TRP A 97 22.38 -23.16 20.29
CA TRP A 97 22.95 -23.14 21.61
C TRP A 97 24.27 -23.91 21.71
N ILE A 98 24.78 -24.48 20.60
CA ILE A 98 26.07 -25.20 20.56
C ILE A 98 27.20 -24.30 21.06
N GLY A 99 27.96 -24.79 22.05
CA GLY A 99 29.06 -24.06 22.67
C GLY A 99 28.65 -22.95 23.65
N ARG A 100 27.33 -22.78 23.89
CA ARG A 100 26.76 -21.78 24.81
C ARG A 100 26.03 -22.41 25.99
N SER A 101 25.46 -23.56 25.79
CA SER A 101 24.83 -24.36 26.84
C SER A 101 24.90 -25.83 26.48
N ASP A 102 24.98 -26.68 27.49
CA ASP A 102 24.95 -28.13 27.30
C ASP A 102 23.56 -28.57 26.88
N LYS A 103 23.49 -29.43 25.87
CA LYS A 103 22.23 -30.02 25.44
C LYS A 103 21.60 -30.85 26.55
N ALA A 104 20.36 -30.51 26.92
CA ALA A 104 19.64 -31.28 27.91
C ALA A 104 19.54 -32.76 27.51
N GLN A 105 20.02 -33.66 28.38
CA GLN A 105 19.92 -35.08 28.19
C GLN A 105 18.56 -35.57 28.71
N GLY A 106 17.85 -36.37 27.95
CA GLY A 106 16.56 -36.91 28.37
C GLY A 106 15.41 -36.68 27.38
N PRO A 107 14.15 -36.78 27.86
CA PRO A 107 12.96 -36.65 27.05
C PRO A 107 12.90 -35.32 26.29
N TYR A 108 12.19 -35.30 25.15
CA TYR A 108 12.03 -34.10 24.36
C TYR A 108 11.21 -32.98 25.09
N THR A 109 10.32 -33.39 26.00
CA THR A 109 9.63 -32.47 26.93
C THR A 109 10.64 -31.69 27.78
N LEU A 110 11.63 -32.35 28.31
CA LEU A 110 12.71 -31.71 29.09
C LEU A 110 13.58 -30.82 28.20
N GLN A 111 13.93 -31.31 27.01
CA GLN A 111 14.72 -30.53 26.07
C GLN A 111 13.96 -29.25 25.64
N LEU A 112 12.69 -29.36 25.39
CA LEU A 112 11.84 -28.23 24.99
C LEU A 112 11.67 -27.20 26.13
N THR A 113 11.40 -27.66 27.36
CA THR A 113 11.34 -26.77 28.52
C THR A 113 12.65 -26.06 28.79
N THR A 114 13.78 -26.76 28.62
CA THR A 114 15.10 -26.15 28.75
C THR A 114 15.35 -25.10 27.65
N LEU A 115 15.02 -25.42 26.41
CA LEU A 115 15.13 -24.47 25.30
C LEU A 115 14.25 -23.21 25.53
N LYS A 116 13.05 -23.38 26.07
CA LYS A 116 12.18 -22.26 26.44
C LYS A 116 12.80 -21.40 27.56
N SER A 117 13.34 -22.07 28.60
CA SER A 117 13.99 -21.34 29.69
C SER A 117 15.23 -20.57 29.23
N LEU A 118 16.03 -21.14 28.35
CA LEU A 118 17.18 -20.49 27.75
C LEU A 118 16.77 -19.29 26.88
N SER A 119 15.71 -19.45 26.08
CA SER A 119 15.17 -18.36 25.27
C SER A 119 14.69 -17.20 26.15
N ASN A 120 13.94 -17.50 27.20
CA ASN A 120 13.45 -16.49 28.15
C ASN A 120 14.59 -15.79 28.92
N ALA A 121 15.61 -16.57 29.30
CA ALA A 121 16.79 -16.01 29.95
C ALA A 121 17.55 -15.06 29.01
N LEU A 122 17.68 -15.42 27.72
CA LEU A 122 18.31 -14.58 26.74
C LEU A 122 17.53 -13.28 26.50
N GLU A 123 16.20 -13.38 26.37
CA GLU A 123 15.35 -12.18 26.25
C GLU A 123 15.48 -11.26 27.45
N SER A 124 15.52 -11.85 28.65
CA SER A 124 15.72 -11.10 29.89
C SER A 124 17.07 -10.38 29.92
N ALA A 125 18.15 -11.09 29.52
CA ALA A 125 19.48 -10.52 29.45
C ALA A 125 19.58 -9.39 28.43
N LEU A 126 19.01 -9.56 27.24
CA LEU A 126 18.97 -8.54 26.20
C LEU A 126 18.12 -7.32 26.64
N SER A 127 17.03 -7.58 27.38
CA SER A 127 16.22 -6.49 27.96
C SER A 127 17.00 -5.70 28.99
N LEU A 128 17.72 -6.41 29.85
CA LEU A 128 18.57 -5.78 30.88
C LEU A 128 19.69 -4.94 30.24
N GLU A 129 20.38 -5.49 29.25
CA GLU A 129 21.45 -4.77 28.53
C GLU A 129 20.93 -3.48 27.89
N ARG A 130 19.73 -3.56 27.25
CA ARG A 130 19.06 -2.39 26.68
C ARG A 130 18.72 -1.33 27.73
N ILE A 131 18.27 -1.77 28.91
CA ILE A 131 17.97 -0.87 30.02
C ILE A 131 19.26 -0.21 30.52
N ILE A 132 20.32 -1.01 30.74
CA ILE A 132 21.63 -0.48 31.15
C ILE A 132 22.16 0.52 30.13
N GLY A 133 22.04 0.24 28.83
CA GLY A 133 22.40 1.18 27.76
C GLY A 133 21.70 2.53 27.89
N LYS A 134 20.38 2.52 28.08
CA LYS A 134 19.61 3.74 28.30
C LYS A 134 20.02 4.48 29.57
N CYS A 135 20.28 3.76 30.65
CA CYS A 135 20.75 4.34 31.91
C CYS A 135 22.13 4.96 31.74
N ARG A 136 23.04 4.30 31.02
CA ARG A 136 24.37 4.80 30.71
C ARG A 136 24.31 6.11 29.92
N GLU A 137 23.50 6.16 28.88
CA GLU A 137 23.26 7.39 28.11
C GLU A 137 22.73 8.52 28.99
N ALA A 138 21.80 8.20 29.89
CA ALA A 138 21.26 9.18 30.82
C ALA A 138 22.31 9.69 31.81
N ILE A 139 23.17 8.81 32.36
CA ILE A 139 24.26 9.14 33.27
C ILE A 139 25.33 9.99 32.57
N GLN A 140 25.71 9.64 31.34
CA GLN A 140 26.68 10.42 30.55
C GLN A 140 26.24 11.86 30.30
N ARG A 141 24.93 12.13 30.30
CA ARG A 141 24.41 13.50 30.24
C ARG A 141 24.53 14.28 31.57
N CYS A 142 24.93 13.61 32.64
CA CYS A 142 25.10 14.19 33.95
C CYS A 142 26.59 14.19 34.35
N PRO A 143 27.37 15.24 34.04
CA PRO A 143 28.85 15.26 34.21
C PRO A 143 29.31 15.02 35.64
N MET A 144 28.43 15.22 36.62
CA MET A 144 28.70 15.03 38.02
C MET A 144 28.43 13.62 38.56
N MET A 145 27.90 12.73 37.71
CA MET A 145 27.62 11.34 38.06
C MET A 145 28.60 10.42 37.36
N GLY A 146 29.43 9.72 38.11
CA GLY A 146 30.24 8.62 37.55
C GLY A 146 29.39 7.41 37.20
N GLU A 147 29.77 6.69 36.17
CA GLU A 147 29.11 5.44 35.80
C GLU A 147 29.32 4.38 36.90
N PRO A 148 28.28 3.71 37.41
CA PRO A 148 28.37 2.67 38.40
C PRO A 148 28.96 1.38 37.80
N VAL A 149 29.50 0.55 38.60
CA VAL A 149 29.72 -0.85 38.27
C VAL A 149 28.33 -1.51 38.32
N TRP A 150 27.77 -1.81 37.16
CA TRP A 150 26.37 -2.27 37.01
C TRP A 150 26.10 -3.60 37.75
N ALA A 151 27.11 -4.37 38.09
CA ALA A 151 27.01 -5.57 38.91
C ALA A 151 27.05 -5.27 40.43
N ASP A 152 27.36 -4.07 40.83
CA ASP A 152 27.38 -3.65 42.25
C ASP A 152 26.07 -2.96 42.62
N GLU A 153 25.20 -3.70 43.26
CA GLU A 153 23.90 -3.27 43.71
C GLU A 153 23.96 -1.98 44.55
N SER A 154 24.96 -1.89 45.42
CA SER A 154 25.11 -0.72 46.31
C SER A 154 25.48 0.58 45.58
N GLN A 155 26.19 0.47 44.46
CA GLN A 155 26.49 1.62 43.63
C GLN A 155 25.27 2.06 42.81
N VAL A 156 24.54 1.09 42.25
CA VAL A 156 23.30 1.37 41.50
C VAL A 156 22.25 1.97 42.38
N GLU A 157 22.08 1.42 43.60
CA GLU A 157 21.12 1.98 44.61
C GLU A 157 21.47 3.40 44.99
N ARG A 158 22.77 3.73 45.21
CA ARG A 158 23.21 5.10 45.51
C ARG A 158 22.85 6.07 44.40
N ILE A 159 23.02 5.69 43.16
CA ILE A 159 22.63 6.53 41.99
C ILE A 159 21.10 6.69 41.95
N ILE A 160 20.35 5.62 42.15
CA ILE A 160 18.88 5.67 42.19
C ILE A 160 18.43 6.61 43.31
N LEU A 161 19.04 6.49 44.50
CA LEU A 161 18.73 7.36 45.64
C LEU A 161 19.06 8.83 45.36
N SER A 162 20.21 9.07 44.73
CA SER A 162 20.63 10.43 44.32
C SER A 162 19.67 11.04 43.31
N CYS A 163 19.25 10.24 42.32
CA CYS A 163 18.26 10.69 41.35
C CYS A 163 16.88 10.95 41.96
N ARG A 164 16.44 10.07 42.89
CA ARG A 164 15.21 10.25 43.64
C ARG A 164 15.24 11.52 44.49
N LEU A 165 16.38 11.79 45.16
CA LEU A 165 16.56 13.00 45.95
C LEU A 165 16.54 14.26 45.06
N ALA A 166 17.26 14.24 43.93
CA ALA A 166 17.25 15.35 42.99
C ALA A 166 15.83 15.61 42.41
N LEU A 167 15.12 14.55 42.02
CA LEU A 167 13.73 14.64 41.60
C LEU A 167 12.82 15.21 42.67
N ALA A 168 13.01 14.76 43.95
CA ALA A 168 12.21 15.29 45.07
C ALA A 168 12.48 16.78 45.29
N ARG A 169 13.74 17.22 45.18
CA ARG A 169 14.10 18.64 45.26
C ARG A 169 13.48 19.46 44.13
N ILE A 170 13.54 18.96 42.91
CA ILE A 170 12.91 19.63 41.76
C ILE A 170 11.40 19.71 41.95
N ARG A 171 10.76 18.61 42.34
CA ARG A 171 9.31 18.55 42.60
C ARG A 171 8.91 19.54 43.72
N ARG A 172 9.73 19.60 44.78
CA ARG A 172 9.51 20.55 45.85
C ARG A 172 9.60 22.01 45.40
N ARG A 173 10.60 22.32 44.54
CA ARG A 173 10.75 23.66 43.97
C ARG A 173 9.57 24.02 43.08
N ILE A 174 9.22 23.12 42.16
CA ILE A 174 8.07 23.30 41.28
C ILE A 174 6.78 23.50 42.08
N ALA A 175 6.55 22.66 43.12
CA ALA A 175 5.39 22.80 43.96
C ALA A 175 5.38 24.14 44.74
N ALA A 176 6.55 24.62 45.17
CA ALA A 176 6.63 25.94 45.84
C ALA A 176 6.31 27.07 44.86
N GLU A 177 6.84 27.00 43.63
CA GLU A 177 6.53 27.98 42.59
C GLU A 177 5.05 27.96 42.19
N GLU A 178 4.45 26.78 42.11
CA GLU A 178 3.00 26.61 41.85
C GLU A 178 2.14 27.19 42.96
N ILE A 179 2.51 26.96 44.25
CA ILE A 179 1.81 27.56 45.37
C ILE A 179 1.90 29.09 45.30
N GLN A 180 3.08 29.65 45.00
CA GLN A 180 3.27 31.10 44.87
C GLN A 180 2.45 31.67 43.69
N ARG A 181 2.35 30.95 42.58
CA ARG A 181 1.49 31.31 41.42
C ARG A 181 0.01 31.42 41.82
N VAL A 182 -0.43 30.59 42.75
CA VAL A 182 -1.81 30.62 43.24
C VAL A 182 -1.99 31.66 44.32
N GLU A 183 -1.04 31.80 45.28
CA GLU A 183 -1.13 32.71 46.41
C GLU A 183 -1.21 34.18 45.97
N VAL A 184 -0.38 34.57 44.97
CA VAL A 184 -0.31 35.98 44.54
C VAL A 184 -1.64 36.48 43.98
N PRO A 185 -2.30 35.80 43.05
CA PRO A 185 -3.61 36.21 42.55
C PRO A 185 -4.68 36.21 43.64
N VAL A 186 -4.70 35.16 44.50
CA VAL A 186 -5.69 35.04 45.60
C VAL A 186 -5.51 36.17 46.57
N SER A 187 -4.29 36.52 46.93
CA SER A 187 -3.99 37.66 47.81
C SER A 187 -4.49 38.98 47.21
N SER A 188 -4.29 39.20 45.93
CA SER A 188 -4.74 40.41 45.23
C SER A 188 -6.27 40.51 45.18
N ILE A 189 -6.96 39.38 45.07
CA ILE A 189 -8.44 39.33 45.11
C ILE A 189 -8.94 39.53 46.54
N ALA A 190 -8.34 38.86 47.52
CA ALA A 190 -8.72 38.97 48.95
C ALA A 190 -8.55 40.38 49.54
N ALA A 191 -7.64 41.20 48.95
CA ALA A 191 -7.41 42.60 49.32
C ALA A 191 -8.50 43.58 48.81
N LYS A 192 -9.39 43.17 47.91
CA LYS A 192 -10.45 44.06 47.40
C LYS A 192 -11.55 44.22 48.43
N ASN A 193 -12.11 45.44 48.54
CA ASN A 193 -13.18 45.77 49.53
C ASN A 193 -14.45 44.92 49.37
N ASN A 194 -14.71 44.40 48.18
CA ASN A 194 -15.87 43.54 47.87
C ASN A 194 -15.49 42.07 47.72
N ALA A 195 -14.35 41.65 48.27
CA ALA A 195 -13.91 40.28 48.16
C ALA A 195 -14.82 39.34 48.98
N HIS A 196 -15.24 38.26 48.37
CA HIS A 196 -16.06 37.25 49.06
C HIS A 196 -15.30 36.64 50.24
N PRO A 197 -15.93 36.40 51.42
CA PRO A 197 -15.26 35.81 52.58
C PRO A 197 -14.44 34.57 52.32
N VAL A 198 -14.92 33.68 51.44
CA VAL A 198 -14.24 32.46 51.02
C VAL A 198 -12.82 32.70 50.47
N THR A 199 -12.57 33.85 49.82
CA THR A 199 -11.23 34.18 49.30
C THR A 199 -10.23 34.45 50.38
N LYS A 200 -10.68 35.02 51.55
CA LYS A 200 -9.82 35.22 52.70
C LYS A 200 -9.53 33.90 53.41
N GLU A 201 -10.55 33.04 53.57
CA GLU A 201 -10.39 31.68 54.12
C GLU A 201 -9.40 30.87 53.26
N LEU A 202 -9.53 30.95 51.91
CA LEU A 202 -8.63 30.29 50.96
C LEU A 202 -7.19 30.78 51.09
N LEU A 203 -7.00 32.10 51.21
CA LEU A 203 -5.67 32.67 51.40
C LEU A 203 -5.00 32.20 52.69
N ILE A 204 -5.77 32.09 53.79
CA ILE A 204 -5.29 31.56 55.08
C ILE A 204 -4.88 30.09 54.89
N ALA A 205 -5.73 29.26 54.28
CA ALA A 205 -5.44 27.86 54.07
C ALA A 205 -4.16 27.64 53.20
N ILE A 206 -3.95 28.48 52.17
CA ILE A 206 -2.76 28.43 51.33
C ILE A 206 -1.51 28.81 52.15
N ARG A 207 -1.57 29.88 52.95
CA ARG A 207 -0.44 30.36 53.76
C ARG A 207 -0.04 29.39 54.84
N ASP A 208 -1.03 28.83 55.51
CA ASP A 208 -0.82 27.87 56.59
C ASP A 208 -0.50 26.47 56.06
N ARG A 209 -0.49 26.30 54.74
CA ARG A 209 -0.29 24.99 54.02
C ARG A 209 -1.23 23.90 54.56
N ASN A 210 -2.42 24.31 54.96
CA ASN A 210 -3.44 23.42 55.43
C ASN A 210 -4.15 22.77 54.26
N VAL A 211 -3.74 21.52 53.91
CA VAL A 211 -4.25 20.77 52.77
C VAL A 211 -5.73 20.46 52.91
N ASP A 212 -6.17 20.06 54.10
CA ASP A 212 -7.57 19.72 54.39
C ASP A 212 -8.45 20.98 54.32
N GLY A 213 -7.97 22.09 54.90
CA GLY A 213 -8.62 23.39 54.80
C GLY A 213 -8.73 23.86 53.34
N TYR A 214 -7.65 23.72 52.57
CA TYR A 214 -7.66 24.07 51.14
C TYR A 214 -8.66 23.22 50.36
N ALA A 215 -8.66 21.90 50.61
CA ALA A 215 -9.59 20.98 49.95
C ALA A 215 -11.04 21.31 50.32
N HIS A 216 -11.31 21.57 51.58
CA HIS A 216 -12.65 21.95 52.04
C HIS A 216 -13.14 23.26 51.40
N ILE A 217 -12.29 24.27 51.37
CA ILE A 217 -12.62 25.55 50.77
C ILE A 217 -12.72 25.46 49.24
N SER A 218 -11.84 24.66 48.62
CA SER A 218 -11.90 24.38 47.20
C SER A 218 -13.23 23.72 46.80
N ASN A 219 -13.69 22.74 47.59
CA ASN A 219 -14.99 22.11 47.40
C ASN A 219 -16.13 23.13 47.60
N LYS A 220 -16.06 23.98 48.62
CA LYS A 220 -17.02 25.07 48.89
C LYS A 220 -17.07 26.05 47.68
N ILE A 221 -15.92 26.40 47.09
CA ILE A 221 -15.84 27.25 45.91
C ILE A 221 -16.47 26.53 44.69
N GLN A 222 -16.17 25.23 44.52
CA GLN A 222 -16.78 24.44 43.44
C GLN A 222 -18.29 24.34 43.62
N ASP A 223 -18.78 24.19 44.85
CA ASP A 223 -20.22 24.13 45.12
C ASP A 223 -20.86 25.51 44.88
N LEU A 224 -20.24 26.60 45.32
CA LEU A 224 -20.68 27.96 44.97
C LEU A 224 -20.66 28.21 43.46
N ASP A 225 -19.63 27.70 42.75
CA ASP A 225 -19.58 27.80 41.28
C ASP A 225 -20.69 26.97 40.61
N LYS A 226 -20.99 25.78 41.18
CA LYS A 226 -22.13 24.99 40.72
C LYS A 226 -23.45 25.74 40.94
N GLU A 227 -23.62 26.31 42.13
CA GLU A 227 -24.81 27.13 42.41
C GLU A 227 -24.86 28.39 41.54
N ARG A 228 -23.75 29.08 41.34
CA ARG A 228 -23.65 30.21 40.40
C ARG A 228 -23.98 29.81 38.98
N LEU A 229 -23.50 28.64 38.55
CA LEU A 229 -23.83 28.10 37.23
C LEU A 229 -25.34 27.72 37.13
N ARG A 230 -25.92 27.18 38.21
CA ARG A 230 -27.36 26.92 38.31
C ARG A 230 -28.17 28.22 38.23
N LEU A 231 -27.83 29.22 39.00
CA LEU A 231 -28.49 30.53 38.96
C LEU A 231 -28.37 31.18 37.58
N ARG A 232 -27.17 31.18 36.99
CA ARG A 232 -27.00 31.69 35.62
C ARG A 232 -27.86 30.94 34.59
N LYS A 233 -27.97 29.62 34.73
CA LYS A 233 -28.85 28.83 33.88
C LYS A 233 -30.31 29.18 34.10
N VAL A 234 -30.72 29.35 35.31
CA VAL A 234 -32.10 29.80 35.64
C VAL A 234 -32.36 31.18 35.05
N GLU A 235 -31.44 32.15 35.23
CA GLU A 235 -31.54 33.48 34.63
C GLU A 235 -31.55 33.43 33.12
N GLU A 236 -30.73 32.57 32.51
CA GLU A 236 -30.72 32.38 31.09
C GLU A 236 -32.02 31.73 30.57
N TYR A 237 -32.53 30.75 31.29
CA TYR A 237 -33.83 30.14 30.96
C TYR A 237 -34.98 31.11 31.13
N LEU A 238 -35.00 31.90 32.18
CA LEU A 238 -35.96 32.96 32.38
C LEU A 238 -35.89 34.03 31.29
N LYS A 239 -34.64 34.38 30.87
CA LYS A 239 -34.43 35.31 29.77
C LYS A 239 -34.93 34.78 28.43
N LYS A 240 -34.70 33.48 28.15
CA LYS A 240 -35.18 32.81 26.95
C LYS A 240 -36.68 32.64 26.99
N LEU A 241 -37.23 32.24 28.15
CA LEU A 241 -38.64 32.12 28.35
C LEU A 241 -39.35 33.49 28.19
N ARG A 242 -38.71 34.55 28.74
CA ARG A 242 -39.22 35.94 28.61
C ARG A 242 -39.19 36.43 27.20
N HIS A 243 -38.18 35.97 26.40
CA HIS A 243 -38.12 36.31 24.97
C HIS A 243 -39.20 35.61 24.12
N LEU A 244 -39.47 34.32 24.44
CA LEU A 244 -40.44 33.50 23.68
C LEU A 244 -41.84 33.61 24.20
N LEU A 245 -42.02 33.65 25.55
CA LEU A 245 -43.30 33.63 26.26
C LEU A 245 -43.25 34.60 27.46
N PRO A 246 -43.13 35.92 27.21
CA PRO A 246 -42.88 36.90 28.30
C PRO A 246 -43.94 36.86 29.40
N ARG A 247 -45.18 36.64 29.06
CA ARG A 247 -46.29 36.54 30.04
C ARG A 247 -46.17 35.34 30.99
N ILE A 248 -45.66 34.22 30.50
CA ILE A 248 -45.45 33.04 31.33
C ILE A 248 -44.24 33.23 32.23
N ALA A 249 -43.18 33.85 31.71
CA ALA A 249 -41.98 34.16 32.51
C ALA A 249 -42.33 35.13 33.66
N ASP A 250 -43.06 36.21 33.39
CA ASP A 250 -43.48 37.20 34.40
C ASP A 250 -44.49 36.59 35.41
N CYS A 251 -45.40 35.73 34.93
CA CYS A 251 -46.27 34.95 35.78
C CYS A 251 -45.51 33.98 36.70
N LEU A 252 -44.49 33.28 36.18
CA LEU A 252 -43.67 32.36 36.97
C LEU A 252 -42.90 33.09 38.05
N GLU A 253 -42.33 34.25 37.75
CA GLU A 253 -41.61 35.05 38.74
C GLU A 253 -42.53 35.61 39.85
N THR A 254 -43.77 36.00 39.49
CA THR A 254 -44.69 36.63 40.45
C THR A 254 -45.56 35.64 41.19
N THR A 255 -45.87 34.47 40.62
CA THR A 255 -46.82 33.53 41.14
C THR A 255 -46.30 32.11 41.31
N CYS A 256 -44.98 31.92 41.43
CA CYS A 256 -44.36 30.59 41.55
C CYS A 256 -44.86 29.77 42.72
N ASN A 257 -45.46 30.41 43.77
CA ASN A 257 -46.00 29.72 44.93
C ASN A 257 -47.47 29.35 44.83
N GLU A 258 -48.13 29.66 43.71
CA GLU A 258 -49.54 29.37 43.54
C GLU A 258 -49.82 27.88 43.22
N PRO A 259 -50.90 27.26 43.80
CA PRO A 259 -51.12 25.79 43.68
C PRO A 259 -51.35 25.33 42.24
N TYR A 260 -51.86 26.17 41.35
CA TYR A 260 -52.13 25.80 39.95
C TYR A 260 -50.87 25.49 39.14
N TRP A 261 -49.69 25.92 39.64
CA TRP A 261 -48.43 25.60 39.00
C TRP A 261 -48.06 24.14 39.21
N GLU A 262 -48.49 23.45 40.27
CA GLU A 262 -48.19 22.06 40.49
C GLU A 262 -48.70 21.18 39.34
N GLU A 263 -49.91 21.38 38.87
CA GLU A 263 -50.46 20.61 37.76
C GLU A 263 -49.84 20.99 36.42
N ARG A 264 -49.52 22.28 36.21
CA ARG A 264 -48.83 22.77 35.00
C ARG A 264 -47.37 22.36 34.96
N ILE A 265 -46.68 22.37 36.08
CA ILE A 265 -45.29 21.91 36.22
C ILE A 265 -45.17 20.43 35.94
N GLN A 266 -46.14 19.60 36.33
CA GLN A 266 -46.15 18.18 35.99
C GLN A 266 -46.17 17.97 34.48
N ARG A 267 -46.96 18.75 33.77
CA ARG A 267 -47.02 18.67 32.27
C ARG A 267 -45.83 19.41 31.58
N ILE A 268 -45.36 20.47 32.17
CA ILE A 268 -44.19 21.22 31.66
C ILE A 268 -42.92 20.37 31.76
N GLY A 269 -42.80 19.52 32.78
CA GLY A 269 -41.67 18.59 32.95
C GLY A 269 -41.54 17.64 31.80
N ASP A 270 -42.64 17.01 31.40
CA ASP A 270 -42.64 16.09 30.26
C ASP A 270 -42.35 16.81 28.94
N ALA A 271 -42.93 17.98 28.73
CA ALA A 271 -42.67 18.82 27.53
C ALA A 271 -41.22 19.34 27.54
N TRP A 272 -40.72 19.69 28.72
CA TRP A 272 -39.30 20.12 28.88
C TRP A 272 -38.33 18.97 28.64
N HIS A 273 -38.60 17.79 29.18
CA HIS A 273 -37.79 16.60 28.91
C HIS A 273 -37.81 16.22 27.44
N TRP A 274 -38.97 16.33 26.82
CA TRP A 274 -39.10 16.14 25.37
C TRP A 274 -38.24 17.16 24.57
N ALA A 275 -38.35 18.46 24.94
CA ALA A 275 -37.59 19.52 24.30
C ALA A 275 -36.07 19.39 24.56
N GLN A 276 -35.70 18.98 25.79
CA GLN A 276 -34.29 18.69 26.12
C GLN A 276 -33.77 17.48 25.34
N ALA A 277 -34.54 16.41 25.26
CA ALA A 277 -34.17 15.24 24.48
C ALA A 277 -34.00 15.59 22.99
N ARG A 278 -34.94 16.38 22.47
CA ARG A 278 -34.87 16.87 21.09
C ARG A 278 -33.63 17.75 20.85
N TYR A 279 -33.40 18.73 21.74
CA TYR A 279 -32.23 19.59 21.64
C TYR A 279 -30.93 18.79 21.79
N TRP A 280 -30.90 17.83 22.72
CA TRP A 280 -29.74 16.95 22.93
C TRP A 280 -29.46 16.08 21.67
N ILE A 281 -30.52 15.54 21.07
CA ILE A 281 -30.41 14.79 19.81
C ILE A 281 -29.90 15.71 18.68
N GLU A 282 -30.48 16.91 18.56
CA GLU A 282 -30.05 17.87 17.53
C GLU A 282 -28.60 18.35 17.77
N ASP A 283 -28.19 18.57 19.01
CA ASP A 283 -26.84 18.99 19.38
C ASP A 283 -25.84 17.82 19.24
N TYR A 284 -26.24 16.62 19.59
CA TYR A 284 -25.48 15.40 19.39
C TYR A 284 -25.22 15.15 17.90
N ILE A 285 -26.26 15.31 17.07
CA ILE A 285 -26.16 15.20 15.62
C ILE A 285 -25.24 16.29 15.03
N ARG A 286 -25.27 17.51 15.60
CA ARG A 286 -24.38 18.61 15.19
C ARG A 286 -22.92 18.45 15.66
N GLN A 287 -22.70 17.85 16.83
CA GLN A 287 -21.36 17.66 17.38
C GLN A 287 -20.63 16.47 16.77
N GLU A 288 -21.37 15.49 16.26
CA GLU A 288 -20.82 14.38 15.54
C GLU A 288 -20.76 14.68 14.04
N ASP A 289 -19.87 15.58 13.65
CA ASP A 289 -19.45 15.68 12.25
C ASP A 289 -18.64 14.43 11.89
N VAL A 290 -19.36 13.35 11.58
CA VAL A 290 -18.76 12.08 11.19
C VAL A 290 -17.75 12.24 10.04
N PRO A 291 -18.02 13.06 9.01
CA PRO A 291 -17.03 13.42 8.00
C PRO A 291 -15.77 14.06 8.58
N ALA A 292 -15.89 15.03 9.50
CA ALA A 292 -14.73 15.67 10.14
C ALA A 292 -13.95 14.69 11.03
N LEU A 293 -14.65 13.82 11.77
CA LEU A 293 -14.01 12.75 12.55
C LEU A 293 -13.29 11.74 11.65
N ALA A 294 -13.90 11.34 10.55
CA ALA A 294 -13.27 10.45 9.56
C ALA A 294 -12.04 11.11 8.93
N LYS A 295 -12.13 12.39 8.56
CA LYS A 295 -11.00 13.18 8.05
C LYS A 295 -9.88 13.27 9.08
N ARG A 296 -10.24 13.51 10.36
CA ARG A 296 -9.26 13.56 11.45
C ARG A 296 -8.63 12.20 11.72
N ALA A 297 -9.42 11.12 11.70
CA ALA A 297 -8.90 9.75 11.83
C ALA A 297 -7.90 9.42 10.74
N LYS A 298 -8.23 9.75 9.48
CA LYS A 298 -7.33 9.56 8.33
C LYS A 298 -6.04 10.38 8.48
N GLN A 299 -6.14 11.65 8.89
CA GLN A 299 -4.95 12.48 9.15
C GLN A 299 -4.05 11.87 10.22
N ILE A 300 -4.63 11.36 11.33
CA ILE A 300 -3.86 10.70 12.39
C ILE A 300 -3.24 9.40 11.87
N GLU A 301 -3.94 8.62 11.05
CA GLU A 301 -3.40 7.41 10.43
C GLU A 301 -2.20 7.73 9.52
N ASP A 302 -2.30 8.79 8.72
CA ASP A 302 -1.21 9.26 7.87
C ASP A 302 -0.02 9.77 8.70
N GLU A 303 -0.29 10.51 9.79
CA GLU A 303 0.74 10.93 10.76
C GLU A 303 1.43 9.72 11.40
N VAL A 304 0.66 8.72 11.84
CA VAL A 304 1.20 7.47 12.41
C VAL A 304 2.08 6.74 11.41
N ASN A 305 1.61 6.60 10.17
CA ASN A 305 2.39 5.96 9.10
C ASN A 305 3.69 6.72 8.80
N SER A 306 3.63 8.05 8.77
CA SER A 306 4.81 8.91 8.60
C SER A 306 5.80 8.75 9.76
N ILE A 307 5.30 8.73 11.00
CA ILE A 307 6.14 8.54 12.19
C ILE A 307 6.76 7.14 12.20
N ILE A 308 6.00 6.09 11.83
CA ILE A 308 6.51 4.71 11.71
C ILE A 308 7.62 4.63 10.67
N ALA A 309 7.43 5.24 9.51
CA ALA A 309 8.43 5.29 8.45
C ALA A 309 9.71 6.01 8.92
N LYS A 310 9.56 7.16 9.60
CA LYS A 310 10.67 7.92 10.17
C LYS A 310 11.38 7.13 11.27
N LEU A 311 10.62 6.45 12.14
CA LEU A 311 11.17 5.60 13.19
C LEU A 311 11.97 4.44 12.61
N ALA A 312 11.43 3.75 11.59
CA ALA A 312 12.13 2.68 10.89
C ALA A 312 13.44 3.17 10.26
N SER A 313 13.40 4.34 9.62
CA SER A 313 14.60 4.97 9.05
C SER A 313 15.64 5.30 10.12
N LEU A 314 15.23 5.94 11.22
CA LEU A 314 16.13 6.29 12.32
C LEU A 314 16.72 5.05 12.99
N HIS A 315 15.94 3.99 13.18
CA HIS A 315 16.44 2.72 13.68
C HIS A 315 17.47 2.10 12.73
N ALA A 316 17.21 2.12 11.43
CA ALA A 316 18.16 1.61 10.42
C ALA A 316 19.46 2.40 10.44
N TRP A 317 19.41 3.73 10.51
CA TRP A 317 20.58 4.59 10.64
C TRP A 317 21.33 4.36 11.95
N SER A 318 20.64 4.34 13.09
CA SER A 318 21.22 4.05 14.40
C SER A 318 21.96 2.73 14.41
N PHE A 319 21.33 1.70 13.83
CA PHE A 319 21.94 0.38 13.70
C PHE A 319 23.18 0.39 12.78
N CYS A 320 23.11 1.11 11.66
CA CYS A 320 24.24 1.29 10.75
C CYS A 320 25.42 1.98 11.46
N PHE A 321 25.16 3.12 12.10
CA PHE A 321 26.21 3.87 12.80
C PHE A 321 26.79 3.14 14.00
N SER A 322 26.00 2.34 14.72
CA SER A 322 26.51 1.54 15.85
C SER A 322 27.49 0.45 15.41
N ARG A 323 27.39 0.02 14.16
CA ARG A 323 28.29 -0.96 13.54
C ARG A 323 29.49 -0.34 12.82
N LEU A 324 29.42 0.95 12.49
CA LEU A 324 30.46 1.64 11.74
C LEU A 324 31.67 1.89 12.64
N LYS A 325 32.70 1.07 12.43
CA LYS A 325 34.00 1.20 13.08
C LYS A 325 34.92 2.08 12.24
N GLU A 326 35.98 2.61 12.86
CA GLU A 326 36.98 3.42 12.14
C GLU A 326 37.68 2.62 11.03
N ASP A 327 37.86 1.31 11.22
CA ASP A 327 38.37 0.43 10.19
C ASP A 327 37.46 0.33 8.97
N HIS A 328 36.15 0.26 9.19
CA HIS A 328 35.16 0.27 8.07
C HIS A 328 35.28 1.56 7.27
N ARG A 329 35.45 2.71 7.93
CA ARG A 329 35.58 4.01 7.24
C ARG A 329 36.86 4.04 6.38
N ARG A 330 37.97 3.58 6.90
CA ARG A 330 39.24 3.44 6.15
C ARG A 330 39.08 2.53 4.94
N HIS A 331 38.41 1.41 5.11
CA HIS A 331 38.16 0.46 4.02
C HIS A 331 37.20 1.04 2.96
N MET A 332 36.22 1.82 3.33
CA MET A 332 35.33 2.52 2.40
C MET A 332 36.07 3.55 1.55
N GLU A 333 36.99 4.32 2.16
CA GLU A 333 37.86 5.24 1.45
C GLU A 333 38.81 4.51 0.49
N ALA A 334 39.44 3.42 0.94
CA ALA A 334 40.31 2.59 0.12
C ALA A 334 39.54 1.95 -1.05
N TRP A 335 38.31 1.47 -0.81
CA TRP A 335 37.39 1.01 -1.86
C TRP A 335 37.16 2.10 -2.91
N GLN A 336 36.80 3.31 -2.48
CA GLN A 336 36.54 4.43 -3.39
C GLN A 336 37.78 4.77 -4.23
N GLN A 337 38.97 4.75 -3.62
CA GLN A 337 40.22 4.94 -4.34
C GLN A 337 40.49 3.84 -5.36
N SER A 338 40.22 2.59 -4.99
CA SER A 338 40.38 1.43 -5.89
C SER A 338 39.41 1.50 -7.06
N MET A 339 38.19 1.93 -6.82
CA MET A 339 37.18 2.16 -7.88
C MET A 339 37.58 3.31 -8.83
N ARG A 340 38.12 4.43 -8.29
CA ARG A 340 38.65 5.51 -9.13
C ARG A 340 39.82 5.04 -10.02
N ARG A 341 40.72 4.18 -9.49
CA ARG A 341 41.83 3.58 -10.25
C ARG A 341 41.34 2.57 -11.28
N LEU A 342 40.26 1.86 -11.00
CA LEU A 342 39.62 0.93 -11.93
C LEU A 342 39.08 1.65 -13.16
N GLY A 343 38.50 2.87 -12.97
CA GLY A 343 37.94 3.68 -14.05
C GLY A 343 36.92 2.90 -14.87
N LYS A 344 37.08 2.89 -16.20
CA LYS A 344 36.19 2.14 -17.13
C LYS A 344 36.39 0.61 -17.07
N GLY A 345 37.34 0.09 -16.26
CA GLY A 345 37.58 -1.34 -16.10
C GLY A 345 38.29 -2.03 -17.25
N THR A 346 38.79 -1.28 -18.24
CA THR A 346 39.49 -1.81 -19.46
C THR A 346 41.01 -1.75 -19.37
N GLY A 347 41.56 -1.18 -18.30
CA GLY A 347 43.02 -1.02 -18.15
C GLY A 347 43.78 -2.35 -17.85
N LYS A 348 45.08 -2.37 -18.20
CA LYS A 348 45.96 -3.54 -17.99
C LYS A 348 45.92 -4.08 -16.55
N HIS A 349 45.68 -3.26 -15.55
CA HIS A 349 45.62 -3.61 -14.15
C HIS A 349 44.19 -3.63 -13.56
N ALA A 350 43.18 -3.59 -14.42
CA ALA A 350 41.77 -3.54 -14.01
C ALA A 350 41.39 -4.71 -13.07
N HIS A 351 41.83 -5.92 -13.37
CA HIS A 351 41.58 -7.11 -12.55
C HIS A 351 42.15 -6.97 -11.11
N ARG A 352 43.34 -6.39 -10.99
CA ARG A 352 43.97 -6.15 -9.67
C ARG A 352 43.17 -5.14 -8.86
N HIS A 353 42.82 -3.98 -9.48
CA HIS A 353 42.04 -2.94 -8.79
C HIS A 353 40.64 -3.40 -8.45
N ARG A 354 40.02 -4.25 -9.27
CA ARG A 354 38.75 -4.89 -8.96
C ARG A 354 38.86 -5.78 -7.71
N ARG A 355 39.88 -6.62 -7.65
CA ARG A 355 40.10 -7.50 -6.50
C ARG A 355 40.43 -6.71 -5.21
N GLU A 356 41.22 -5.64 -5.31
CA GLU A 356 41.49 -4.72 -4.20
C GLU A 356 40.20 -4.06 -3.70
N ALA A 357 39.35 -3.55 -4.62
CA ALA A 357 38.06 -2.98 -4.30
C ALA A 357 37.12 -4.00 -3.62
N GLN A 358 37.03 -5.21 -4.16
CA GLN A 358 36.24 -6.28 -3.56
C GLN A 358 36.71 -6.62 -2.13
N GLY A 359 38.03 -6.69 -1.89
CA GLY A 359 38.58 -6.93 -0.56
C GLY A 359 38.17 -5.85 0.43
N HIS A 360 38.36 -4.59 0.07
CA HIS A 360 37.96 -3.46 0.93
C HIS A 360 36.46 -3.39 1.19
N LEU A 361 35.65 -3.66 0.19
CA LEU A 361 34.21 -3.66 0.32
C LEU A 361 33.71 -4.80 1.22
N ASN A 362 34.34 -5.96 1.14
CA ASN A 362 34.03 -7.10 2.02
C ASN A 362 34.25 -6.77 3.50
N GLU A 363 35.35 -6.05 3.81
CA GLU A 363 35.63 -5.62 5.19
C GLU A 363 34.61 -4.62 5.73
N CYS A 364 33.96 -3.81 4.83
CA CYS A 364 32.93 -2.85 5.20
C CYS A 364 31.52 -3.45 5.21
N ARG A 365 31.36 -4.69 4.78
CA ARG A 365 30.04 -5.28 4.54
C ARG A 365 29.12 -5.21 5.74
N GLU A 366 29.62 -5.46 6.94
CA GLU A 366 28.81 -5.43 8.17
C GLU A 366 28.30 -4.02 8.53
N ALA A 367 28.96 -2.99 8.04
CA ALA A 367 28.54 -1.60 8.26
C ALA A 367 27.46 -1.14 7.30
N VAL A 368 27.23 -1.82 6.18
CA VAL A 368 26.25 -1.45 5.16
C VAL A 368 25.04 -2.40 5.25
N PRO A 369 23.92 -1.95 5.78
CA PRO A 369 22.76 -2.82 6.06
C PRO A 369 22.01 -3.25 4.81
N ALA A 370 22.03 -2.47 3.73
CA ALA A 370 21.30 -2.75 2.50
C ALA A 370 22.16 -2.48 1.27
N TRP A 371 22.11 -3.40 0.32
CA TRP A 371 22.85 -3.36 -0.92
C TRP A 371 21.88 -3.50 -2.07
N VAL A 372 21.86 -2.50 -2.96
CA VAL A 372 21.03 -2.50 -4.17
C VAL A 372 21.93 -2.44 -5.37
N MET A 373 21.89 -3.45 -6.20
CA MET A 373 22.72 -3.50 -7.41
C MET A 373 22.13 -4.44 -8.47
N PRO A 374 22.43 -4.22 -9.75
CA PRO A 374 22.12 -5.17 -10.80
C PRO A 374 22.89 -6.48 -10.64
N LEU A 375 22.31 -7.61 -11.05
CA LEU A 375 22.89 -8.95 -10.88
C LEU A 375 24.34 -9.04 -11.38
N HIS A 376 24.64 -8.51 -12.58
CA HIS A 376 25.99 -8.54 -13.13
C HIS A 376 27.02 -7.82 -12.26
N ARG A 377 26.59 -6.82 -11.47
CA ARG A 377 27.48 -6.12 -10.54
C ARG A 377 27.76 -6.92 -9.27
N VAL A 378 26.88 -7.82 -8.88
CA VAL A 378 27.10 -8.67 -7.71
C VAL A 378 28.41 -9.44 -7.86
N TRP A 379 28.63 -10.07 -9.00
CA TRP A 379 29.80 -10.90 -9.29
C TRP A 379 31.10 -10.08 -9.42
N ASP A 380 30.99 -8.82 -9.83
CA ASP A 380 32.10 -7.89 -9.88
C ASP A 380 32.44 -7.26 -8.53
N THR A 381 31.46 -7.21 -7.62
CA THR A 381 31.55 -6.40 -6.40
C THR A 381 31.78 -7.24 -5.15
N VAL A 382 31.19 -8.43 -5.09
CA VAL A 382 31.16 -9.26 -3.89
C VAL A 382 32.15 -10.42 -3.99
N TYR A 383 32.93 -10.67 -2.94
CA TYR A 383 33.68 -11.91 -2.82
C TYR A 383 32.73 -12.97 -2.24
N PRO A 384 32.43 -14.04 -2.99
CA PRO A 384 31.36 -14.95 -2.62
C PRO A 384 31.74 -15.78 -1.37
N ALA A 385 30.89 -15.75 -0.36
CA ALA A 385 30.97 -16.58 0.84
C ALA A 385 29.56 -17.11 1.21
N PRO A 386 29.45 -18.30 1.77
CA PRO A 386 28.17 -18.91 2.07
C PRO A 386 27.41 -18.11 3.13
N GLY A 387 26.14 -17.77 2.84
CA GLY A 387 25.27 -17.08 3.78
C GLY A 387 25.75 -15.71 4.22
N MET A 388 26.53 -15.04 3.39
CA MET A 388 27.09 -13.71 3.69
C MET A 388 26.02 -12.60 3.83
N PHE A 389 24.86 -12.76 3.22
CA PHE A 389 23.71 -11.88 3.37
C PHE A 389 22.63 -12.59 4.18
N ASP A 390 21.97 -11.88 5.07
CA ASP A 390 20.86 -12.43 5.85
C ASP A 390 19.65 -12.68 4.97
N VAL A 391 19.35 -11.74 4.09
CA VAL A 391 18.25 -11.83 3.11
C VAL A 391 18.74 -11.31 1.77
N ILE A 392 18.48 -12.06 0.71
CA ILE A 392 18.61 -11.59 -0.66
C ILE A 392 17.22 -11.47 -1.25
N ILE A 393 16.91 -10.32 -1.82
CA ILE A 393 15.68 -10.06 -2.55
C ILE A 393 16.06 -9.94 -4.02
N VAL A 394 15.53 -10.81 -4.85
CA VAL A 394 15.73 -10.75 -6.30
C VAL A 394 14.45 -10.29 -6.94
N ASP A 395 14.46 -9.07 -7.45
CA ASP A 395 13.38 -8.52 -8.26
C ASP A 395 13.58 -8.85 -9.74
N GLU A 396 12.50 -8.92 -10.49
CA GLU A 396 12.50 -9.34 -11.90
C GLU A 396 13.24 -10.68 -12.12
N ALA A 397 13.06 -11.61 -11.19
CA ALA A 397 13.77 -12.90 -11.21
C ALA A 397 13.42 -13.78 -12.42
N SER A 398 12.33 -13.50 -13.11
CA SER A 398 11.98 -14.12 -14.38
C SER A 398 12.93 -13.76 -15.52
N GLN A 399 13.70 -12.66 -15.40
CA GLN A 399 14.72 -12.24 -16.36
C GLN A 399 16.11 -12.81 -16.03
N CYS A 400 16.28 -13.33 -14.82
CA CYS A 400 17.57 -13.85 -14.35
C CYS A 400 17.70 -15.32 -14.76
N GLY A 401 18.73 -15.67 -15.49
CA GLY A 401 19.03 -17.04 -15.89
C GLY A 401 19.83 -17.82 -14.84
N VAL A 402 20.52 -18.86 -15.27
CA VAL A 402 21.34 -19.73 -14.43
C VAL A 402 22.46 -18.99 -13.70
N GLU A 403 22.91 -17.86 -14.22
CA GLU A 403 23.90 -16.99 -13.59
C GLU A 403 23.46 -16.43 -12.24
N ALA A 404 22.15 -16.42 -11.96
CA ALA A 404 21.59 -15.97 -10.70
C ALA A 404 21.55 -17.07 -9.61
N LEU A 405 21.68 -18.33 -9.98
CA LEU A 405 21.61 -19.45 -9.02
C LEU A 405 22.63 -19.38 -7.88
N PRO A 406 23.86 -18.86 -8.08
CA PRO A 406 24.80 -18.71 -6.98
C PRO A 406 24.32 -17.76 -5.88
N LEU A 407 23.27 -16.94 -6.10
CA LEU A 407 22.67 -16.14 -5.04
C LEU A 407 22.12 -16.99 -3.88
N PHE A 408 21.67 -18.22 -4.17
CA PHE A 408 21.27 -19.17 -3.13
C PHE A 408 22.42 -19.55 -2.17
N TYR A 409 23.66 -19.48 -2.65
CA TYR A 409 24.83 -19.70 -1.83
C TYR A 409 25.17 -18.49 -0.96
N LEU A 410 24.93 -17.29 -1.46
CA LEU A 410 25.27 -16.04 -0.79
C LEU A 410 24.29 -15.66 0.32
N GLY A 411 23.02 -16.06 0.22
CA GLY A 411 21.96 -15.69 1.15
C GLY A 411 21.59 -16.77 2.14
N LYS A 412 21.32 -16.38 3.39
CA LYS A 412 20.68 -17.27 4.37
C LYS A 412 19.21 -17.49 4.05
N LYS A 413 18.55 -16.46 3.53
CA LYS A 413 17.17 -16.46 3.04
C LYS A 413 17.13 -15.77 1.70
N ILE A 414 16.24 -16.21 0.82
CA ILE A 414 16.05 -15.57 -0.47
C ILE A 414 14.55 -15.32 -0.70
N LEU A 415 14.23 -14.13 -1.14
CA LEU A 415 12.92 -13.74 -1.63
C LEU A 415 13.03 -13.54 -3.13
N ILE A 416 12.25 -14.31 -3.88
CA ILE A 416 12.24 -14.29 -5.34
C ILE A 416 10.95 -13.62 -5.78
N VAL A 417 11.09 -12.49 -6.47
CA VAL A 417 9.98 -11.70 -7.03
C VAL A 417 10.10 -11.72 -8.54
N GLY A 418 9.02 -12.04 -9.23
CA GLY A 418 9.02 -12.12 -10.69
C GLY A 418 7.68 -12.55 -11.26
N ASP A 419 7.63 -12.65 -12.58
CA ASP A 419 6.45 -13.01 -13.34
C ASP A 419 6.81 -13.91 -14.52
N ASP A 420 6.38 -15.16 -14.48
CA ASP A 420 6.64 -16.15 -15.52
C ASP A 420 5.84 -15.91 -16.82
N LYS A 421 4.93 -14.97 -16.79
CA LYS A 421 4.14 -14.55 -17.94
C LYS A 421 4.77 -13.35 -18.68
N GLN A 422 5.84 -12.79 -18.11
CA GLN A 422 6.67 -11.78 -18.77
C GLN A 422 7.90 -12.41 -19.43
N ILE A 423 8.73 -11.58 -20.07
CA ILE A 423 9.87 -12.05 -20.83
C ILE A 423 10.86 -12.81 -19.93
N SER A 424 11.29 -13.97 -20.40
CA SER A 424 12.32 -14.81 -19.77
C SER A 424 13.72 -14.41 -20.22
N PRO A 425 14.78 -14.97 -19.62
CA PRO A 425 16.17 -14.69 -20.02
C PRO A 425 16.36 -14.85 -21.52
N ASP A 426 17.04 -13.87 -22.10
CA ASP A 426 17.34 -13.91 -23.53
C ASP A 426 18.57 -14.78 -23.79
N ALA A 427 18.34 -15.91 -24.43
CA ALA A 427 19.40 -16.86 -24.78
C ALA A 427 20.06 -16.56 -26.16
N VAL A 428 19.92 -15.29 -26.64
CA VAL A 428 20.45 -14.90 -27.94
C VAL A 428 21.95 -15.11 -28.00
N GLY A 429 22.38 -15.90 -28.96
CA GLY A 429 23.79 -16.15 -29.25
C GLY A 429 24.43 -17.30 -28.46
N LEU A 430 23.73 -17.94 -27.52
CA LEU A 430 24.22 -19.13 -26.86
C LEU A 430 23.84 -20.39 -27.66
N PRO A 431 24.82 -21.21 -28.09
CA PRO A 431 24.50 -22.45 -28.77
C PRO A 431 23.91 -23.48 -27.83
N ARG A 432 22.64 -23.82 -27.97
CA ARG A 432 21.89 -24.80 -27.15
C ARG A 432 22.66 -26.12 -27.01
N ASP A 433 23.28 -26.60 -28.10
CA ASP A 433 24.04 -27.84 -28.08
C ASP A 433 25.27 -27.79 -27.17
N ALA A 434 25.86 -26.62 -26.98
CA ALA A 434 26.96 -26.44 -26.06
C ALA A 434 26.47 -26.51 -24.58
N VAL A 435 25.33 -25.90 -24.31
CA VAL A 435 24.72 -25.95 -22.95
C VAL A 435 24.29 -27.38 -22.64
N HIS A 436 23.63 -28.08 -23.54
CA HIS A 436 23.24 -29.48 -23.37
C HIS A 436 24.45 -30.38 -23.11
N ARG A 437 25.57 -30.19 -23.82
CA ARG A 437 26.81 -30.94 -23.55
C ARG A 437 27.34 -30.69 -22.16
N LEU A 438 27.37 -29.43 -21.69
CA LEU A 438 27.79 -29.08 -20.34
C LEU A 438 26.85 -29.68 -19.28
N MET A 439 25.56 -29.69 -19.52
CA MET A 439 24.58 -30.31 -18.64
C MET A 439 24.79 -31.84 -18.54
N GLU A 440 25.06 -32.50 -19.66
CA GLU A 440 25.33 -33.91 -19.68
C GLU A 440 26.68 -34.24 -19.07
N GLU A 441 27.70 -33.38 -19.20
CA GLU A 441 29.04 -33.58 -18.65
C GLU A 441 29.08 -33.34 -17.14
N PHE A 442 28.46 -32.26 -16.63
CA PHE A 442 28.59 -31.81 -15.25
C PHE A 442 27.39 -32.12 -14.37
N LEU A 443 26.21 -32.36 -14.94
CA LEU A 443 24.97 -32.62 -14.22
C LEU A 443 24.35 -33.98 -14.57
N TYR A 444 25.15 -34.94 -15.06
CA TYR A 444 24.67 -36.23 -15.56
C TYR A 444 23.87 -37.03 -14.52
N ASP A 445 24.21 -36.92 -13.26
CA ASP A 445 23.62 -37.60 -12.12
C ASP A 445 22.63 -36.73 -11.34
N PHE A 446 22.46 -35.49 -11.76
CA PHE A 446 21.57 -34.58 -11.07
C PHE A 446 20.11 -34.72 -11.55
N HIS A 447 19.21 -35.06 -10.62
CA HIS A 447 17.83 -35.38 -10.93
C HIS A 447 17.07 -34.24 -11.63
N PHE A 448 17.38 -32.98 -11.30
CA PHE A 448 16.73 -31.80 -11.87
C PHE A 448 17.57 -31.10 -12.95
N LYS A 449 18.48 -31.82 -13.64
CA LYS A 449 19.36 -31.23 -14.66
C LYS A 449 18.60 -30.46 -15.76
N SER A 450 17.41 -30.91 -16.12
CA SER A 450 16.56 -30.22 -17.12
C SER A 450 16.17 -28.80 -16.73
N SER A 451 16.25 -28.44 -15.45
CA SER A 451 15.97 -27.09 -14.95
C SER A 451 17.12 -26.11 -15.17
N PHE A 452 18.29 -26.60 -15.64
CA PHE A 452 19.46 -25.76 -15.95
C PHE A 452 19.52 -25.39 -17.45
N ASP A 453 18.38 -25.47 -18.14
CA ASP A 453 18.28 -25.00 -19.52
C ASP A 453 18.44 -23.46 -19.57
N ILE A 454 18.97 -22.98 -20.70
CA ILE A 454 19.18 -21.55 -20.94
C ILE A 454 17.89 -20.71 -20.92
N GLU A 455 16.74 -21.33 -21.11
CA GLU A 455 15.43 -20.70 -21.06
C GLU A 455 14.84 -20.68 -19.64
N SER A 456 15.45 -21.38 -18.68
CA SER A 456 14.99 -21.44 -17.30
C SER A 456 15.46 -20.22 -16.51
N SER A 457 14.55 -19.54 -15.88
CA SER A 457 14.83 -18.38 -15.03
C SER A 457 15.02 -18.77 -13.58
N LEU A 458 15.60 -17.86 -12.77
CA LEU A 458 15.63 -18.00 -11.32
C LEU A 458 14.24 -18.14 -10.72
N PHE A 459 13.24 -17.47 -11.32
CA PHE A 459 11.86 -17.60 -10.91
C PHE A 459 11.30 -19.01 -11.12
N ASP A 460 11.68 -19.68 -12.22
CA ASP A 460 11.28 -21.08 -12.47
C ASP A 460 11.91 -22.03 -11.46
N HIS A 461 13.17 -21.80 -11.08
CA HIS A 461 13.80 -22.54 -9.97
C HIS A 461 13.08 -22.26 -8.64
N GLY A 462 12.62 -21.04 -8.40
CA GLY A 462 11.79 -20.68 -7.26
C GLY A 462 10.46 -21.44 -7.26
N LYS A 463 9.78 -21.50 -8.39
CA LYS A 463 8.53 -22.27 -8.57
C LYS A 463 8.71 -23.76 -8.29
N LEU A 464 9.80 -24.35 -8.79
CA LEU A 464 10.11 -25.76 -8.56
C LEU A 464 10.32 -26.03 -7.06
N ARG A 465 11.00 -25.11 -6.35
CA ARG A 465 11.32 -25.28 -4.93
C ARG A 465 10.14 -25.04 -4.01
N TYR A 466 9.35 -24.01 -4.25
CA TYR A 466 8.29 -23.56 -3.36
C TYR A 466 6.89 -24.07 -3.74
N GLY A 467 6.69 -24.50 -4.98
CA GLY A 467 5.45 -25.07 -5.48
C GLY A 467 4.26 -24.14 -5.25
N THR A 468 3.27 -24.63 -4.48
CA THR A 468 2.04 -23.88 -4.17
C THR A 468 2.19 -22.80 -3.10
N ARG A 469 3.37 -22.67 -2.47
CA ARG A 469 3.61 -21.68 -1.40
C ARG A 469 3.98 -20.29 -1.91
N ARG A 470 3.75 -20.02 -3.18
CA ARG A 470 3.95 -18.69 -3.76
C ARG A 470 2.76 -17.77 -3.46
N ILE A 471 3.06 -16.50 -3.31
CA ILE A 471 2.04 -15.44 -3.18
C ILE A 471 1.92 -14.76 -4.53
N THR A 472 0.70 -14.68 -5.06
CA THR A 472 0.41 -13.98 -6.31
C THR A 472 -0.18 -12.62 -6.00
N LEU A 473 0.51 -11.56 -6.43
CA LEU A 473 0.01 -10.19 -6.36
C LEU A 473 -0.91 -9.98 -7.58
N ARG A 474 -2.15 -9.59 -7.31
CA ARG A 474 -3.16 -9.41 -8.35
C ARG A 474 -3.55 -7.97 -8.60
N GLU A 475 -3.29 -7.09 -7.65
CA GLU A 475 -3.60 -5.67 -7.75
C GLU A 475 -2.71 -5.00 -8.82
N HIS A 476 -3.35 -4.34 -9.79
CA HIS A 476 -2.67 -3.72 -10.92
C HIS A 476 -2.98 -2.22 -10.98
N PHE A 477 -1.96 -1.40 -10.72
CA PHE A 477 -2.09 0.06 -10.59
C PHE A 477 -1.67 0.83 -11.85
N ARG A 478 -1.06 0.17 -12.83
CA ARG A 478 -0.47 0.81 -14.00
C ARG A 478 -1.50 1.16 -15.08
N CYS A 479 -2.12 0.14 -15.65
CA CYS A 479 -2.92 0.27 -16.87
C CYS A 479 -4.38 0.59 -16.58
N MET A 480 -5.01 1.27 -17.54
CA MET A 480 -6.47 1.33 -17.58
C MET A 480 -7.08 -0.08 -17.68
N PRO A 481 -8.30 -0.28 -17.14
CA PRO A 481 -8.94 -1.60 -17.13
C PRO A 481 -9.05 -2.26 -18.50
N GLU A 482 -9.36 -1.47 -19.52
CA GLU A 482 -9.48 -1.97 -20.90
C GLU A 482 -8.14 -2.44 -21.46
N ILE A 483 -7.05 -1.79 -21.09
CA ILE A 483 -5.70 -2.14 -21.58
C ILE A 483 -5.25 -3.47 -20.97
N ILE A 484 -5.33 -3.60 -19.63
CA ILE A 484 -4.84 -4.81 -18.94
C ILE A 484 -5.70 -6.04 -19.24
N ARG A 485 -6.93 -5.86 -19.70
CA ARG A 485 -7.83 -6.96 -20.05
C ARG A 485 -7.23 -7.88 -21.11
N PHE A 486 -6.50 -7.36 -22.11
CA PHE A 486 -5.80 -8.20 -23.08
C PHE A 486 -4.80 -9.14 -22.41
N SER A 487 -4.01 -8.62 -21.47
CA SER A 487 -3.04 -9.42 -20.72
C SER A 487 -3.73 -10.47 -19.83
N ASN A 488 -4.89 -10.13 -19.23
CA ASN A 488 -5.69 -11.08 -18.46
C ASN A 488 -6.20 -12.21 -19.34
N ASP A 489 -6.76 -11.89 -20.49
CA ASP A 489 -7.29 -12.89 -21.43
C ASP A 489 -6.17 -13.76 -22.04
N LEU A 490 -5.00 -13.17 -22.28
CA LEU A 490 -3.87 -13.85 -22.89
C LEU A 490 -3.10 -14.73 -21.93
N SER A 491 -2.71 -14.20 -20.78
CA SER A 491 -1.67 -14.79 -19.93
C SER A 491 -2.09 -15.03 -18.48
N TYR A 492 -3.10 -14.32 -17.97
CA TYR A 492 -3.52 -14.38 -16.55
C TYR A 492 -4.94 -14.91 -16.38
N SER A 493 -5.47 -15.69 -17.32
CA SER A 493 -6.84 -16.22 -17.26
C SER A 493 -7.16 -16.98 -15.97
N ASP A 494 -6.18 -17.71 -15.41
CA ASP A 494 -6.33 -18.48 -14.16
C ASP A 494 -6.36 -17.58 -12.91
N THR A 495 -5.63 -16.46 -12.94
CA THR A 495 -5.51 -15.51 -11.82
C THR A 495 -5.52 -14.09 -12.36
N PRO A 496 -6.68 -13.58 -12.81
CA PRO A 496 -6.75 -12.27 -13.46
C PRO A 496 -6.24 -11.15 -12.56
N LEU A 497 -5.50 -10.22 -13.17
CA LEU A 497 -5.07 -8.99 -12.51
C LEU A 497 -6.28 -8.07 -12.34
N ILE A 498 -6.35 -7.42 -11.20
CA ILE A 498 -7.44 -6.53 -10.81
C ILE A 498 -7.01 -5.10 -11.08
N PRO A 499 -7.54 -4.43 -12.10
CA PRO A 499 -7.17 -3.05 -12.41
C PRO A 499 -7.70 -2.10 -11.34
N LEU A 500 -6.82 -1.31 -10.74
CA LEU A 500 -7.13 -0.38 -9.66
C LEU A 500 -6.89 1.08 -10.03
N ARG A 501 -6.39 1.33 -11.25
CA ARG A 501 -6.12 2.69 -11.70
C ARG A 501 -7.40 3.51 -11.78
N GLN A 502 -7.40 4.67 -11.11
CA GLN A 502 -8.49 5.63 -11.14
C GLN A 502 -8.45 6.49 -12.41
N TYR A 503 -9.61 6.91 -12.87
CA TYR A 503 -9.77 7.77 -14.05
C TYR A 503 -11.09 8.57 -13.94
N GLY A 504 -11.13 9.73 -14.59
CA GLY A 504 -12.34 10.53 -14.71
C GLY A 504 -13.18 10.18 -15.96
N PRO A 505 -14.38 10.72 -16.06
CA PRO A 505 -15.29 10.47 -17.21
C PRO A 505 -14.75 11.03 -18.55
N ASN A 506 -13.98 12.10 -18.51
CA ASN A 506 -13.40 12.76 -19.69
C ASN A 506 -12.03 12.19 -20.09
N ARG A 507 -11.72 10.95 -19.68
CA ARG A 507 -10.48 10.30 -20.06
C ARG A 507 -10.39 10.08 -21.56
N LEU A 508 -9.17 10.10 -22.08
CA LEU A 508 -8.90 9.72 -23.46
C LEU A 508 -9.30 8.26 -23.71
N PRO A 509 -9.76 7.89 -24.91
CA PRO A 509 -10.04 6.49 -25.23
C PRO A 509 -8.81 5.61 -24.98
N PRO A 510 -8.90 4.59 -24.09
CA PRO A 510 -7.74 3.77 -23.74
C PRO A 510 -7.18 2.94 -24.89
N LEU A 511 -8.02 2.55 -25.83
CA LEU A 511 -7.67 1.73 -26.97
C LEU A 511 -8.07 2.43 -28.26
N GLU A 512 -7.13 2.47 -29.20
CA GLU A 512 -7.34 2.97 -30.57
C GLU A 512 -6.57 2.06 -31.52
N HIS A 513 -7.10 1.78 -32.70
CA HIS A 513 -6.35 1.13 -33.78
C HIS A 513 -6.45 1.94 -35.05
N VAL A 514 -5.37 1.93 -35.80
CA VAL A 514 -5.23 2.66 -37.08
C VAL A 514 -4.83 1.68 -38.15
N PHE A 515 -5.72 1.51 -39.15
CA PHE A 515 -5.41 0.74 -40.34
C PHE A 515 -4.63 1.58 -41.35
N VAL A 516 -3.41 1.17 -41.67
CA VAL A 516 -2.55 1.85 -42.62
C VAL A 516 -2.72 1.20 -43.99
N SER A 517 -3.54 1.84 -44.83
CA SER A 517 -3.74 1.39 -46.23
C SER A 517 -2.45 1.51 -47.03
N GLY A 518 -2.15 0.48 -47.81
CA GLY A 518 -0.92 0.47 -48.65
C GLY A 518 0.36 0.15 -47.85
N GLY A 519 0.23 -0.33 -46.61
CA GLY A 519 1.40 -0.82 -45.91
C GLY A 519 2.01 -2.03 -46.60
N TYR A 520 3.32 -2.08 -46.63
CA TYR A 520 4.08 -3.18 -47.16
C TYR A 520 5.31 -3.48 -46.35
N ARG A 521 5.64 -4.74 -46.24
CA ARG A 521 6.77 -5.26 -45.49
C ARG A 521 8.00 -5.40 -46.40
N GLU A 522 9.14 -4.87 -45.93
CA GLU A 522 10.45 -5.00 -46.52
C GLU A 522 11.44 -5.65 -45.53
N GLY A 523 12.43 -6.33 -46.07
CA GLY A 523 13.50 -6.93 -45.27
C GLY A 523 13.12 -8.27 -44.64
N THR A 524 14.08 -8.87 -43.96
CA THR A 524 13.92 -10.19 -43.33
C THR A 524 14.40 -10.18 -41.87
N ASN A 525 13.79 -10.97 -41.03
CA ASN A 525 14.14 -11.11 -39.60
C ASN A 525 14.13 -9.76 -38.85
N ASN A 526 15.22 -9.42 -38.17
CA ASN A 526 15.35 -8.17 -37.41
C ASN A 526 15.42 -6.91 -38.29
N ARG A 527 15.69 -7.05 -39.59
CA ARG A 527 15.73 -5.93 -40.56
C ARG A 527 14.38 -5.66 -41.23
N THR A 528 13.33 -6.29 -40.77
CA THR A 528 11.98 -6.10 -41.27
C THR A 528 11.46 -4.72 -40.92
N ILE A 529 10.93 -4.01 -41.94
CA ILE A 529 10.28 -2.70 -41.78
C ILE A 529 8.95 -2.68 -42.55
N ASN A 530 8.03 -1.85 -42.05
CA ASN A 530 6.83 -1.40 -42.75
C ASN A 530 6.86 0.12 -42.76
N ARG A 531 7.41 0.70 -43.85
CA ARG A 531 7.65 2.14 -43.95
C ARG A 531 6.37 2.98 -43.82
N PRO A 532 5.28 2.69 -44.54
CA PRO A 532 4.04 3.45 -44.38
C PRO A 532 3.48 3.41 -42.97
N GLU A 533 3.61 2.28 -42.23
CA GLU A 533 3.20 2.17 -40.84
C GLU A 533 4.09 3.03 -39.94
N ALA A 534 5.41 3.08 -40.19
CA ALA A 534 6.33 3.94 -39.48
C ALA A 534 5.98 5.44 -39.67
N GLU A 535 5.76 5.84 -40.92
CA GLU A 535 5.39 7.21 -41.26
C GLU A 535 4.05 7.63 -40.62
N ALA A 536 3.07 6.73 -40.61
CA ALA A 536 1.78 6.97 -39.94
C ALA A 536 1.91 7.13 -38.43
N ILE A 537 2.77 6.32 -37.77
CA ILE A 537 3.08 6.44 -36.36
C ILE A 537 3.75 7.79 -36.06
N VAL A 538 4.75 8.15 -36.83
CA VAL A 538 5.48 9.44 -36.70
C VAL A 538 4.56 10.62 -36.92
N ALA A 539 3.67 10.56 -37.88
CA ALA A 539 2.68 11.61 -38.15
C ALA A 539 1.74 11.75 -36.95
N ARG A 540 1.23 10.63 -36.43
CA ARG A 540 0.31 10.62 -35.28
C ARG A 540 0.95 11.11 -33.99
N ILE A 541 2.20 10.74 -33.72
CA ILE A 541 2.94 11.25 -32.55
C ILE A 541 3.14 12.78 -32.67
N ALA A 542 3.48 13.26 -33.85
CA ALA A 542 3.63 14.71 -34.06
C ALA A 542 2.31 15.46 -33.81
N GLU A 543 1.19 14.94 -34.31
CA GLU A 543 -0.15 15.50 -34.02
C GLU A 543 -0.45 15.54 -32.52
N LEU A 544 -0.09 14.48 -31.77
CA LEU A 544 -0.29 14.47 -30.33
C LEU A 544 0.63 15.47 -29.59
N CYS A 545 1.83 15.71 -30.12
CA CYS A 545 2.73 16.69 -29.53
C CYS A 545 2.23 18.14 -29.71
N ASP A 546 1.44 18.39 -30.75
CA ASP A 546 0.80 19.69 -31.00
C ASP A 546 -0.51 19.91 -30.22
N ASP A 547 -1.04 18.88 -29.57
CA ASP A 547 -2.29 18.93 -28.81
C ASP A 547 -2.02 19.07 -27.30
N SER A 548 -2.44 20.19 -26.72
CA SER A 548 -2.22 20.53 -25.31
C SER A 548 -2.76 19.48 -24.31
N ARG A 549 -3.73 18.67 -24.70
CA ARG A 549 -4.25 17.57 -23.83
C ARG A 549 -3.18 16.52 -23.52
N TYR A 550 -2.10 16.48 -24.28
CA TYR A 550 -1.03 15.50 -24.14
C TYR A 550 0.30 16.08 -23.61
N ASP A 551 0.33 17.35 -23.19
CA ASP A 551 1.58 18.06 -22.86
C ASP A 551 2.45 17.39 -21.81
N GLU A 552 1.84 16.85 -20.77
CA GLU A 552 2.54 16.17 -19.66
C GLU A 552 2.71 14.65 -19.87
N MET A 553 2.25 14.12 -21.01
CA MET A 553 2.22 12.69 -21.22
C MET A 553 3.50 12.16 -21.85
N SER A 554 4.02 11.08 -21.28
CA SER A 554 5.14 10.31 -21.85
C SER A 554 4.67 9.38 -22.95
N ILE A 555 5.51 9.20 -23.98
CA ILE A 555 5.17 8.43 -25.18
C ILE A 555 6.19 7.30 -25.38
N GLY A 556 5.72 6.13 -25.80
CA GLY A 556 6.58 5.02 -26.20
C GLY A 556 6.08 4.34 -27.48
N VAL A 557 6.99 3.78 -28.23
CA VAL A 557 6.68 2.99 -29.44
C VAL A 557 7.25 1.59 -29.29
N VAL A 558 6.38 0.59 -29.24
CA VAL A 558 6.76 -0.82 -29.20
C VAL A 558 6.54 -1.43 -30.58
N VAL A 559 7.60 -1.98 -31.13
CA VAL A 559 7.54 -2.74 -32.39
C VAL A 559 7.43 -4.22 -32.06
N LEU A 560 6.36 -4.84 -32.53
CA LEU A 560 6.09 -6.26 -32.25
C LEU A 560 6.95 -7.21 -33.08
N GLN A 561 7.56 -6.72 -34.17
CA GLN A 561 8.46 -7.49 -35.03
C GLN A 561 9.48 -6.60 -35.72
N GLY A 562 10.75 -6.99 -35.66
CA GLY A 562 11.85 -6.31 -36.38
C GLY A 562 12.40 -5.09 -35.62
N GLU A 563 13.69 -5.11 -35.27
CA GLU A 563 14.36 -3.99 -34.61
C GLU A 563 14.58 -2.78 -35.52
N ALA A 564 14.73 -3.04 -36.80
CA ALA A 564 14.91 -1.99 -37.81
C ALA A 564 13.72 -1.03 -37.90
N GLN A 565 12.51 -1.52 -37.64
CA GLN A 565 11.31 -0.67 -37.60
C GLN A 565 11.39 0.37 -36.45
N ALA A 566 11.84 -0.05 -35.26
CA ALA A 566 12.00 0.86 -34.13
C ALA A 566 13.03 1.96 -34.43
N ALA A 567 14.19 1.56 -35.00
CA ALA A 567 15.23 2.50 -35.41
C ALA A 567 14.77 3.46 -36.53
N LEU A 568 13.97 2.98 -37.47
CA LEU A 568 13.37 3.81 -38.50
C LEU A 568 12.44 4.88 -37.91
N ILE A 569 11.53 4.46 -37.00
CA ILE A 569 10.60 5.37 -36.32
C ILE A 569 11.37 6.39 -35.48
N GLU A 570 12.35 5.93 -34.71
CA GLU A 570 13.15 6.80 -33.82
C GLU A 570 13.90 7.88 -34.64
N ASN A 571 14.55 7.51 -35.73
CA ASN A 571 15.23 8.45 -36.62
C ASN A 571 14.26 9.48 -37.23
N GLN A 572 13.10 9.06 -37.69
CA GLN A 572 12.10 9.95 -38.27
C GLN A 572 11.50 10.89 -37.18
N LEU A 573 11.32 10.41 -35.98
CA LEU A 573 10.88 11.23 -34.85
C LEU A 573 11.95 12.26 -34.44
N LEU A 574 13.21 11.86 -34.44
CA LEU A 574 14.33 12.77 -34.17
C LEU A 574 14.44 13.89 -35.21
N GLU A 575 14.24 13.55 -36.48
CA GLU A 575 14.21 14.51 -37.58
C GLU A 575 13.01 15.47 -37.47
N ARG A 576 11.85 14.97 -37.04
CA ARG A 576 10.59 15.74 -37.06
C ARG A 576 10.36 16.55 -35.76
N LEU A 577 10.65 15.99 -34.60
CA LEU A 577 10.38 16.60 -33.30
C LEU A 577 11.63 17.22 -32.66
N GLY A 578 12.82 16.70 -33.03
CA GLY A 578 14.07 17.06 -32.39
C GLY A 578 14.30 16.34 -31.05
N ALA A 579 15.54 16.39 -30.57
CA ALA A 579 15.96 15.66 -29.35
C ALA A 579 15.31 16.22 -28.08
N GLU A 580 15.08 17.51 -28.01
CA GLU A 580 14.50 18.18 -26.83
C GLU A 580 13.05 17.72 -26.57
N GLU A 581 12.21 17.66 -27.60
CA GLU A 581 10.83 17.18 -27.47
C GLU A 581 10.78 15.69 -27.16
N MET A 582 11.67 14.90 -27.79
CA MET A 582 11.77 13.47 -27.46
C MET A 582 12.16 13.24 -25.99
N GLU A 583 13.09 14.03 -25.45
CA GLU A 583 13.48 13.95 -24.04
C GLU A 583 12.33 14.40 -23.11
N ARG A 584 11.68 15.51 -23.42
CA ARG A 584 10.50 16.01 -22.69
C ARG A 584 9.40 14.96 -22.57
N ARG A 585 9.10 14.27 -23.66
CA ARG A 585 8.08 13.21 -23.72
C ARG A 585 8.60 11.86 -23.24
N ARG A 586 9.86 11.75 -22.81
CA ARG A 586 10.50 10.47 -22.48
C ARG A 586 10.31 9.45 -23.60
N LEU A 587 10.35 9.91 -24.86
CA LEU A 587 10.02 9.13 -26.02
C LEU A 587 11.10 8.09 -26.27
N VAL A 588 10.72 6.83 -26.32
CA VAL A 588 11.59 5.68 -26.59
C VAL A 588 10.92 4.82 -27.63
N CYS A 589 11.70 4.36 -28.60
CA CYS A 589 11.28 3.39 -29.61
C CYS A 589 12.07 2.09 -29.42
N GLY A 590 11.38 0.95 -29.38
CA GLY A 590 12.07 -0.32 -29.17
C GLY A 590 11.17 -1.52 -29.38
N ASN A 591 11.72 -2.68 -29.09
CA ASN A 591 10.96 -3.93 -28.99
C ASN A 591 10.40 -4.13 -27.58
N PRO A 592 9.56 -5.13 -27.30
CA PRO A 592 9.05 -5.39 -25.95
C PRO A 592 10.12 -5.57 -24.87
N TYR A 593 11.31 -6.06 -25.23
CA TYR A 593 12.43 -6.20 -24.27
C TYR A 593 12.94 -4.85 -23.76
N SER A 594 12.99 -3.85 -24.65
CA SER A 594 13.44 -2.49 -24.31
C SER A 594 12.50 -1.79 -23.30
N PHE A 595 11.24 -2.21 -23.22
CA PHE A 595 10.23 -1.66 -22.33
C PHE A 595 9.98 -2.51 -21.11
N GLN A 596 10.73 -3.58 -20.90
CA GLN A 596 10.54 -4.39 -19.71
C GLN A 596 10.97 -3.60 -18.44
N GLY A 597 10.07 -3.54 -17.45
CA GLY A 597 10.26 -2.68 -16.27
C GLY A 597 9.93 -1.20 -16.48
N ASP A 598 9.70 -0.76 -17.72
CA ASP A 598 9.36 0.63 -18.06
C ASP A 598 7.87 0.79 -18.41
N GLU A 599 7.37 2.02 -18.43
CA GLU A 599 5.98 2.36 -18.74
C GLU A 599 5.89 3.75 -19.37
N ARG A 600 4.83 3.98 -20.15
CA ARG A 600 4.51 5.30 -20.72
C ARG A 600 3.01 5.55 -20.60
N ASP A 601 2.64 6.82 -20.57
CA ASP A 601 1.24 7.19 -20.55
C ASP A 601 0.55 6.77 -21.83
N ILE A 602 1.22 6.95 -22.97
CA ILE A 602 0.73 6.55 -24.29
C ILE A 602 1.73 5.57 -24.94
N MET A 603 1.23 4.41 -25.34
CA MET A 603 2.02 3.42 -26.08
C MET A 603 1.47 3.22 -27.49
N PHE A 604 2.35 3.36 -28.45
CA PHE A 604 2.13 3.01 -29.84
C PHE A 604 2.62 1.59 -30.09
N LEU A 605 1.78 0.76 -30.67
CA LEU A 605 2.15 -0.60 -31.08
C LEU A 605 2.22 -0.66 -32.59
N SER A 606 3.37 -1.07 -33.13
CA SER A 606 3.59 -1.32 -34.54
C SER A 606 3.53 -2.82 -34.82
N LEU A 607 2.55 -3.26 -35.64
CA LEU A 607 2.36 -4.67 -35.96
C LEU A 607 3.35 -5.18 -37.01
N VAL A 608 3.80 -4.26 -37.88
CA VAL A 608 4.76 -4.48 -38.99
C VAL A 608 4.29 -5.45 -40.07
N ALA A 609 3.37 -6.36 -39.77
CA ALA A 609 2.85 -7.35 -40.73
C ALA A 609 2.10 -6.66 -41.86
N ALA A 610 2.34 -7.12 -43.08
CA ALA A 610 1.61 -6.71 -44.30
C ALA A 610 1.36 -7.92 -45.22
N ASN A 611 0.33 -7.83 -46.02
CA ASN A 611 -0.14 -8.96 -46.86
C ASN A 611 0.66 -9.14 -48.15
N ASN A 612 1.66 -8.29 -48.42
CA ASN A 612 2.57 -8.45 -49.54
C ASN A 612 3.51 -9.67 -49.44
N GLU A 613 3.63 -10.24 -48.24
CA GLU A 613 4.40 -11.44 -47.97
C GLU A 613 3.60 -12.45 -47.14
N ARG A 614 3.99 -13.72 -47.19
CA ARG A 614 3.36 -14.74 -46.35
C ARG A 614 3.59 -14.46 -44.86
N ILE A 615 2.51 -14.27 -44.12
CA ILE A 615 2.56 -13.99 -42.68
C ILE A 615 2.60 -15.34 -41.93
N GLY A 616 3.75 -15.66 -41.35
CA GLY A 616 3.88 -16.81 -40.48
C GLY A 616 3.16 -16.56 -39.12
N PRO A 617 2.42 -17.53 -38.57
CA PRO A 617 1.74 -17.34 -37.29
C PRO A 617 2.73 -17.24 -36.13
N LEU A 618 2.48 -16.32 -35.20
CA LEU A 618 3.18 -16.22 -33.92
C LEU A 618 2.37 -16.99 -32.86
N THR A 619 2.93 -18.09 -32.38
CA THR A 619 2.21 -19.05 -31.50
C THR A 619 3.06 -19.57 -30.34
N LYS A 620 4.33 -19.17 -30.27
CA LYS A 620 5.27 -19.66 -29.27
C LYS A 620 5.03 -18.96 -27.93
N ALA A 621 5.32 -19.62 -26.81
CA ALA A 621 5.25 -19.02 -25.47
C ALA A 621 6.12 -17.75 -25.33
N ALA A 622 7.27 -17.71 -26.02
CA ALA A 622 8.10 -16.50 -26.06
C ALA A 622 7.39 -15.32 -26.74
N ASP A 623 6.63 -15.59 -27.80
CA ASP A 623 5.84 -14.56 -28.48
C ASP A 623 4.69 -14.08 -27.58
N GLU A 624 4.03 -15.00 -26.85
CA GLU A 624 2.98 -14.66 -25.90
C GLU A 624 3.49 -13.71 -24.81
N ARG A 625 4.64 -14.01 -24.21
CA ARG A 625 5.29 -13.14 -23.23
C ARG A 625 5.62 -11.76 -23.81
N ARG A 626 6.10 -11.69 -25.06
CA ARG A 626 6.38 -10.42 -25.75
C ARG A 626 5.12 -9.59 -25.94
N PHE A 627 4.02 -10.21 -26.35
CA PHE A 627 2.73 -9.54 -26.51
C PHE A 627 2.16 -9.08 -25.17
N ASN A 628 2.28 -9.91 -24.13
CA ASN A 628 1.88 -9.56 -22.77
C ASN A 628 2.65 -8.34 -22.25
N VAL A 629 3.98 -8.31 -22.42
CA VAL A 629 4.78 -7.16 -22.04
C VAL A 629 4.38 -5.92 -22.84
N ALA A 630 4.28 -6.01 -24.16
CA ALA A 630 3.91 -4.89 -25.02
C ALA A 630 2.56 -4.28 -24.61
N ALA A 631 1.55 -5.12 -24.39
CA ALA A 631 0.20 -4.68 -24.04
C ALA A 631 0.05 -4.15 -22.60
N SER A 632 1.02 -4.41 -21.71
CA SER A 632 0.98 -3.99 -20.31
C SER A 632 1.87 -2.77 -19.99
N ARG A 633 2.40 -2.07 -20.99
CA ARG A 633 3.28 -0.89 -20.81
C ARG A 633 2.56 0.45 -20.92
N ALA A 634 1.36 0.48 -21.48
CA ALA A 634 0.54 1.67 -21.58
C ALA A 634 -0.17 1.94 -20.23
N ARG A 635 -0.05 3.16 -19.74
CA ARG A 635 -0.78 3.59 -18.56
C ARG A 635 -2.21 3.99 -18.92
N ASP A 636 -2.34 4.95 -19.82
CA ASP A 636 -3.61 5.61 -20.16
C ASP A 636 -4.15 5.21 -21.51
N ARG A 637 -3.24 5.07 -22.52
CA ARG A 637 -3.66 4.85 -23.90
C ARG A 637 -2.74 3.91 -24.64
N MET A 638 -3.32 3.02 -25.43
CA MET A 638 -2.62 2.11 -26.31
C MET A 638 -3.18 2.23 -27.74
N ILE A 639 -2.34 2.56 -28.70
CA ILE A 639 -2.71 2.80 -30.10
C ILE A 639 -2.02 1.77 -30.98
N LEU A 640 -2.79 0.92 -31.63
CA LEU A 640 -2.28 -0.14 -32.51
C LEU A 640 -2.28 0.34 -33.96
N PHE A 641 -1.10 0.34 -34.61
CA PHE A 641 -0.96 0.55 -36.03
C PHE A 641 -0.80 -0.80 -36.74
N HIS A 642 -1.55 -1.02 -37.78
CA HIS A 642 -1.53 -2.27 -38.52
C HIS A 642 -1.85 -2.07 -40.02
N SER A 643 -1.32 -2.97 -40.85
CA SER A 643 -1.53 -2.97 -42.28
C SER A 643 -2.15 -4.28 -42.76
N VAL A 644 -2.78 -5.03 -41.86
CA VAL A 644 -3.44 -6.31 -42.12
C VAL A 644 -4.80 -6.33 -41.45
N THR A 645 -5.72 -7.11 -41.98
CA THR A 645 -7.03 -7.39 -41.37
C THR A 645 -6.99 -8.69 -40.59
N CYS A 646 -8.02 -8.95 -39.78
CA CYS A 646 -8.14 -10.24 -39.10
C CYS A 646 -8.16 -11.43 -40.06
N ASP A 647 -8.65 -11.27 -41.28
CA ASP A 647 -8.71 -12.33 -42.28
C ASP A 647 -7.35 -12.67 -42.95
N ASP A 648 -6.41 -11.73 -42.92
CA ASP A 648 -5.04 -11.96 -43.38
C ASP A 648 -4.21 -12.79 -42.38
N LEU A 649 -4.71 -12.99 -41.17
CA LEU A 649 -4.00 -13.62 -40.09
C LEU A 649 -4.61 -14.96 -39.67
N SER A 650 -3.75 -15.94 -39.38
CA SER A 650 -4.19 -17.23 -38.83
C SER A 650 -4.94 -17.05 -37.50
N THR A 651 -5.99 -17.86 -37.28
CA THR A 651 -6.80 -17.85 -36.07
C THR A 651 -6.00 -18.11 -34.79
N THR A 652 -4.87 -18.82 -34.91
CA THR A 652 -3.98 -19.12 -33.77
C THR A 652 -2.90 -18.05 -33.56
N CYS A 653 -2.81 -17.07 -34.46
CA CYS A 653 -1.77 -16.06 -34.40
C CYS A 653 -2.05 -15.00 -33.34
N LEU A 654 -1.06 -14.68 -32.50
CA LEU A 654 -1.17 -13.66 -31.47
C LEU A 654 -1.50 -12.26 -32.04
N ARG A 655 -1.03 -11.94 -33.26
CA ARG A 655 -1.37 -10.68 -33.93
C ARG A 655 -2.87 -10.59 -34.19
N ARG A 656 -3.51 -11.71 -34.59
CA ARG A 656 -4.96 -11.77 -34.77
C ARG A 656 -5.68 -11.56 -33.45
N LYS A 657 -5.22 -12.22 -32.39
CA LYS A 657 -5.82 -12.05 -31.06
C LYS A 657 -5.76 -10.60 -30.60
N LEU A 658 -4.61 -9.93 -30.82
CA LEU A 658 -4.44 -8.53 -30.46
C LEU A 658 -5.34 -7.62 -31.31
N LEU A 659 -5.37 -7.79 -32.64
CA LEU A 659 -6.20 -6.99 -33.53
C LEU A 659 -7.69 -7.18 -33.25
N ASP A 660 -8.13 -8.42 -33.11
CA ASP A 660 -9.51 -8.79 -32.73
C ASP A 660 -9.93 -8.18 -31.39
N PHE A 661 -9.01 -8.12 -30.44
CA PHE A 661 -9.24 -7.45 -29.16
C PHE A 661 -9.48 -5.95 -29.33
N PHE A 662 -8.68 -5.26 -30.13
CA PHE A 662 -8.86 -3.83 -30.40
C PHE A 662 -10.17 -3.53 -31.16
N GLU A 663 -10.53 -4.37 -32.14
CA GLU A 663 -11.75 -4.22 -32.95
C GLU A 663 -13.02 -4.48 -32.11
N LYS A 664 -12.97 -5.44 -31.16
CA LYS A 664 -14.14 -5.84 -30.38
C LYS A 664 -14.31 -5.08 -29.08
N THR A 665 -13.24 -4.53 -28.54
CA THR A 665 -13.30 -3.80 -27.28
C THR A 665 -13.90 -2.42 -27.52
N LYS A 666 -15.19 -2.31 -27.29
CA LYS A 666 -15.86 -0.99 -27.21
C LYS A 666 -15.49 -0.35 -25.86
N PRO A 667 -15.33 0.99 -25.79
CA PRO A 667 -15.29 1.69 -24.51
C PRO A 667 -16.49 1.25 -23.70
N GLN A 668 -16.29 0.98 -22.43
CA GLN A 668 -17.36 0.61 -21.52
C GLN A 668 -18.26 1.84 -21.38
N GLN A 669 -19.27 1.93 -22.22
CA GLN A 669 -20.39 2.87 -22.04
C GLN A 669 -21.20 2.32 -20.89
N ILE A 670 -20.96 2.85 -19.70
CA ILE A 670 -21.83 2.63 -18.56
C ILE A 670 -23.11 3.39 -18.92
N ALA A 671 -24.20 2.66 -19.10
CA ALA A 671 -25.49 3.26 -19.39
C ALA A 671 -25.84 4.22 -18.24
N GLY A 672 -25.95 5.49 -18.54
CA GLY A 672 -26.43 6.47 -17.58
C GLY A 672 -27.83 6.06 -17.07
N ILE A 673 -28.10 6.37 -15.82
CA ILE A 673 -29.40 6.11 -15.23
C ILE A 673 -30.42 7.07 -15.86
N ASP A 674 -31.48 6.53 -16.45
CA ASP A 674 -32.60 7.36 -16.95
C ASP A 674 -33.35 7.96 -15.75
N ARG A 675 -33.13 9.26 -15.54
CA ARG A 675 -33.74 10.03 -14.45
C ARG A 675 -35.25 9.96 -14.48
N ASP A 676 -35.90 10.14 -15.64
CA ASP A 676 -37.36 10.22 -15.77
C ASP A 676 -38.01 8.85 -15.49
N GLU A 677 -37.35 7.76 -15.89
CA GLU A 677 -37.78 6.42 -15.55
C GLU A 677 -37.63 6.14 -14.05
N LEU A 678 -36.52 6.57 -13.45
CA LEU A 678 -36.27 6.39 -12.03
C LEU A 678 -37.22 7.21 -11.17
N GLU A 679 -37.55 8.48 -11.55
CA GLU A 679 -38.55 9.31 -10.88
C GLU A 679 -39.93 8.68 -10.95
N ARG A 680 -40.33 8.17 -12.11
CA ARG A 680 -41.63 7.50 -12.26
C ARG A 680 -41.77 6.29 -11.36
N ARG A 681 -40.70 5.50 -11.22
CA ARG A 681 -40.69 4.33 -10.33
C ARG A 681 -40.63 4.71 -8.85
N ALA A 682 -39.95 5.80 -8.51
CA ALA A 682 -39.82 6.29 -7.15
C ALA A 682 -41.12 6.81 -6.53
N VAL A 683 -42.08 7.26 -7.35
CA VAL A 683 -43.40 7.79 -6.90
C VAL A 683 -44.41 6.68 -6.56
N GLN A 684 -44.10 5.40 -6.77
CA GLN A 684 -45.01 4.30 -6.49
C GLN A 684 -45.23 4.10 -4.98
N ASP A 685 -46.51 4.06 -4.59
CA ASP A 685 -46.96 4.00 -3.19
C ASP A 685 -46.61 2.71 -2.42
N ASN A 686 -45.96 1.74 -3.06
CA ASN A 686 -45.80 0.38 -2.54
C ASN A 686 -44.32 -0.05 -2.32
N ARG A 687 -43.43 0.88 -1.97
CA ARG A 687 -42.01 0.65 -1.77
C ARG A 687 -41.69 -0.41 -0.72
N ARG A 688 -42.61 -0.74 0.21
CA ARG A 688 -42.43 -1.80 1.20
C ARG A 688 -42.59 -3.22 0.62
N VAL A 689 -43.18 -3.33 -0.55
CA VAL A 689 -43.50 -4.64 -1.17
C VAL A 689 -42.79 -4.81 -2.51
N VAL A 690 -42.44 -3.72 -3.19
CA VAL A 690 -41.79 -3.72 -4.50
C VAL A 690 -40.28 -3.52 -4.33
N ASN A 691 -39.50 -4.40 -4.95
CA ASN A 691 -38.05 -4.24 -4.97
C ASN A 691 -37.63 -2.98 -5.74
N PRO A 692 -36.51 -2.33 -5.36
CA PRO A 692 -35.97 -1.22 -6.11
C PRO A 692 -35.69 -1.62 -7.57
N PRO A 693 -35.66 -0.68 -8.50
CA PRO A 693 -35.29 -0.98 -9.88
C PRO A 693 -33.83 -1.43 -9.96
N ALA A 694 -33.56 -2.50 -10.71
CA ALA A 694 -32.18 -2.89 -10.96
C ALA A 694 -31.43 -1.72 -11.66
N PRO A 695 -30.17 -1.46 -11.29
CA PRO A 695 -29.27 -2.29 -10.48
C PRO A 695 -29.26 -1.98 -8.97
N PHE A 696 -30.08 -1.05 -8.48
CA PHE A 696 -30.12 -0.66 -7.06
C PHE A 696 -30.52 -1.81 -6.13
N GLU A 697 -29.91 -1.89 -4.96
CA GLU A 697 -30.22 -2.88 -3.93
C GLU A 697 -31.22 -2.37 -2.89
N SER A 698 -31.33 -1.03 -2.73
CA SER A 698 -32.27 -0.40 -1.81
C SER A 698 -32.99 0.83 -2.40
N TRP A 699 -34.18 1.13 -1.86
CA TRP A 699 -34.90 2.36 -2.22
C TRP A 699 -34.19 3.62 -1.70
N PHE A 700 -33.40 3.48 -0.66
CA PHE A 700 -32.59 4.56 -0.14
C PHE A 700 -31.48 4.98 -1.14
N GLU A 701 -30.81 4.02 -1.77
CA GLU A 701 -29.86 4.30 -2.87
C GLU A 701 -30.55 5.04 -4.03
N VAL A 702 -31.78 4.62 -4.38
CA VAL A 702 -32.58 5.29 -5.43
C VAL A 702 -32.87 6.75 -5.04
N ASP A 703 -33.24 7.01 -3.80
CA ASP A 703 -33.57 8.36 -3.34
C ASP A 703 -32.32 9.26 -3.31
N VAL A 704 -31.16 8.75 -2.90
CA VAL A 704 -29.89 9.50 -2.95
C VAL A 704 -29.47 9.75 -4.39
N ALA A 705 -29.57 8.75 -5.26
CA ALA A 705 -29.25 8.88 -6.68
C ALA A 705 -30.14 9.94 -7.37
N LEU A 706 -31.45 10.00 -7.04
CA LEU A 706 -32.35 11.01 -7.57
C LEU A 706 -31.97 12.43 -7.16
N GLU A 707 -31.50 12.65 -5.92
CA GLU A 707 -31.04 13.98 -5.50
C GLU A 707 -29.80 14.44 -6.28
N LEU A 708 -28.87 13.50 -6.57
CA LEU A 708 -27.70 13.75 -7.40
C LEU A 708 -28.10 14.05 -8.87
N LEU A 709 -28.97 13.22 -9.44
CA LEU A 709 -29.46 13.36 -10.81
C LEU A 709 -30.27 14.66 -11.01
N ARG A 710 -31.06 15.09 -10.00
CA ARG A 710 -31.79 16.36 -10.01
C ARG A 710 -30.87 17.57 -10.10
N LYS A 711 -29.67 17.45 -9.59
CA LYS A 711 -28.62 18.46 -9.73
C LYS A 711 -27.74 18.26 -10.97
N ASN A 712 -28.12 17.35 -11.87
CA ASN A 712 -27.45 17.04 -13.12
C ASN A 712 -26.03 16.43 -12.95
N PHE A 713 -25.76 15.75 -11.84
CA PHE A 713 -24.54 14.96 -11.71
C PHE A 713 -24.65 13.64 -12.49
N VAL A 714 -23.52 13.15 -12.97
CA VAL A 714 -23.42 11.81 -13.54
C VAL A 714 -23.29 10.79 -12.42
N VAL A 715 -24.24 9.87 -12.34
CA VAL A 715 -24.29 8.86 -11.29
C VAL A 715 -24.23 7.46 -11.90
N LEU A 716 -23.36 6.63 -11.38
CA LEU A 716 -23.24 5.22 -11.69
C LEU A 716 -23.64 4.43 -10.45
N SER A 717 -24.60 3.53 -10.58
CA SER A 717 -25.06 2.69 -9.47
C SER A 717 -24.42 1.32 -9.49
N GLN A 718 -24.21 0.75 -8.30
CA GLN A 718 -23.67 -0.58 -8.09
C GLN A 718 -22.36 -0.83 -8.87
N TYR A 719 -21.44 0.12 -8.73
CA TYR A 719 -20.17 0.12 -9.48
C TYR A 719 -19.23 -0.99 -9.00
N GLU A 720 -18.90 -1.90 -9.90
CA GLU A 720 -18.01 -3.01 -9.58
C GLU A 720 -16.54 -2.62 -9.74
N VAL A 721 -15.76 -2.76 -8.66
CA VAL A 721 -14.31 -2.54 -8.65
C VAL A 721 -13.62 -3.50 -7.68
N ALA A 722 -12.53 -4.09 -8.10
CA ALA A 722 -11.74 -5.02 -7.29
C ALA A 722 -12.54 -6.20 -6.69
N GLY A 723 -13.61 -6.65 -7.38
CA GLY A 723 -14.52 -7.68 -6.89
C GLY A 723 -15.41 -7.24 -5.73
N LYS A 724 -15.53 -5.92 -5.53
CA LYS A 724 -16.43 -5.25 -4.57
C LYS A 724 -17.38 -4.36 -5.35
N ARG A 725 -18.52 -4.04 -4.75
CA ARG A 725 -19.48 -3.09 -5.30
C ARG A 725 -19.53 -1.84 -4.44
N ILE A 726 -19.65 -0.69 -5.11
CA ILE A 726 -19.89 0.62 -4.51
C ILE A 726 -21.32 1.01 -4.88
N ASP A 727 -22.11 1.45 -3.92
CA ASP A 727 -23.53 1.72 -4.12
C ASP A 727 -23.75 2.76 -5.23
N LEU A 728 -23.10 3.91 -5.12
CA LEU A 728 -23.16 4.98 -6.12
C LEU A 728 -21.75 5.54 -6.35
N VAL A 729 -21.45 5.87 -7.59
CA VAL A 729 -20.25 6.64 -7.96
C VAL A 729 -20.68 7.89 -8.69
N VAL A 730 -20.26 9.04 -8.18
CA VAL A 730 -20.51 10.34 -8.83
C VAL A 730 -19.27 10.72 -9.62
N GLU A 731 -19.47 11.01 -10.90
CA GLU A 731 -18.39 11.36 -11.81
C GLU A 731 -18.52 12.81 -12.29
N GLY A 732 -17.37 13.49 -12.43
CA GLY A 732 -17.33 14.83 -13.02
C GLY A 732 -15.89 15.32 -13.23
N GLY A 733 -15.64 16.01 -14.34
CA GLY A 733 -14.29 16.49 -14.64
C GLY A 733 -13.27 15.37 -14.75
N GLN A 734 -12.27 15.38 -13.89
CA GLN A 734 -11.19 14.38 -13.84
C GLN A 734 -11.30 13.46 -12.61
N ALA A 735 -12.35 13.63 -11.78
CA ALA A 735 -12.47 12.97 -10.50
C ALA A 735 -13.77 12.14 -10.37
N ARG A 736 -13.77 11.28 -9.39
CA ARG A 736 -14.90 10.43 -8.99
C ARG A 736 -15.00 10.41 -7.47
N LEU A 737 -16.20 10.29 -6.96
CA LEU A 737 -16.48 10.11 -5.55
C LEU A 737 -17.38 8.88 -5.37
N ALA A 738 -16.98 7.97 -4.50
CA ALA A 738 -17.80 6.85 -4.07
C ALA A 738 -18.79 7.34 -3.01
N VAL A 739 -20.07 7.04 -3.17
CA VAL A 739 -21.11 7.37 -2.21
C VAL A 739 -21.74 6.08 -1.71
N GLU A 740 -21.54 5.79 -0.42
CA GLU A 740 -22.14 4.62 0.27
C GLU A 740 -23.43 5.05 0.96
N CYS A 741 -24.46 4.26 0.81
CA CYS A 741 -25.81 4.50 1.32
C CYS A 741 -26.05 3.60 2.55
N ASP A 742 -25.68 4.08 3.75
CA ASP A 742 -25.76 3.31 4.99
C ASP A 742 -27.21 3.25 5.52
N GLY A 743 -27.86 2.10 5.41
CA GLY A 743 -29.20 1.85 5.98
C GLY A 743 -29.16 1.66 7.49
N ASP A 744 -30.23 2.10 8.19
CA ASP A 744 -30.32 2.05 9.67
C ASP A 744 -30.48 0.65 10.28
N ASN A 745 -30.84 -0.35 9.50
CA ASN A 745 -31.01 -1.73 9.95
C ASN A 745 -29.68 -2.50 10.13
N TRP A 746 -28.58 -1.80 10.33
CA TRP A 746 -27.24 -2.37 10.31
C TRP A 746 -26.71 -2.71 11.71
N HIS A 747 -26.66 -3.85 12.00
CA HIS A 747 -25.71 -4.95 12.33
C HIS A 747 -24.57 -4.55 13.27
N GLY A 748 -24.36 -5.35 14.31
CA GLY A 748 -23.39 -5.17 15.37
C GLY A 748 -21.93 -5.01 14.92
N ALA A 749 -21.06 -4.78 15.87
CA ALA A 749 -19.65 -4.47 15.72
C ALA A 749 -18.86 -5.35 14.74
N ASP A 750 -19.27 -6.61 14.58
CA ASP A 750 -18.57 -7.60 13.73
C ASP A 750 -18.63 -7.25 12.23
N ARG A 751 -19.74 -6.68 11.76
CA ARG A 751 -19.86 -6.30 10.33
C ARG A 751 -19.26 -4.93 10.02
N TYR A 752 -19.24 -4.02 11.00
CA TYR A 752 -18.54 -2.75 10.85
C TYR A 752 -17.05 -2.95 10.53
N GLU A 753 -16.43 -3.95 11.17
CA GLU A 753 -15.02 -4.26 10.91
C GLU A 753 -14.79 -4.78 9.47
N ASP A 754 -15.69 -5.63 8.97
CA ASP A 754 -15.66 -6.13 7.58
C ASP A 754 -15.90 -5.00 6.56
N ASP A 755 -16.84 -4.08 6.82
CA ASP A 755 -17.12 -2.94 5.96
C ASP A 755 -15.96 -1.94 5.94
N MET A 756 -15.37 -1.66 7.10
CA MET A 756 -14.18 -0.80 7.19
C MET A 756 -12.97 -1.44 6.51
N GLN A 757 -12.83 -2.77 6.60
CA GLN A 757 -11.78 -3.48 5.90
C GLN A 757 -11.99 -3.43 4.36
N ARG A 758 -13.26 -3.57 3.91
CA ARG A 758 -13.64 -3.39 2.51
C ARG A 758 -13.32 -1.97 2.03
N GLN A 759 -13.72 -0.95 2.79
CA GLN A 759 -13.45 0.45 2.48
C GLN A 759 -11.95 0.73 2.39
N ARG A 760 -11.16 0.31 3.38
CA ARG A 760 -9.69 0.46 3.37
C ARG A 760 -9.04 -0.18 2.14
N GLN A 761 -9.56 -1.32 1.67
CA GLN A 761 -9.08 -1.94 0.43
C GLN A 761 -9.33 -1.05 -0.78
N LEU A 762 -10.50 -0.45 -0.88
CA LEU A 762 -10.86 0.45 -1.98
C LEU A 762 -10.16 1.82 -1.87
N GLU A 763 -9.98 2.35 -0.66
CA GLU A 763 -9.19 3.57 -0.42
C GLU A 763 -7.73 3.41 -0.84
N ARG A 764 -7.11 2.25 -0.57
CA ARG A 764 -5.77 1.92 -1.08
C ARG A 764 -5.72 1.89 -2.62
N CYS A 765 -6.84 1.65 -3.26
CA CYS A 765 -7.00 1.73 -4.71
C CYS A 765 -7.25 3.16 -5.20
N GLY A 766 -7.22 4.16 -4.32
CA GLY A 766 -7.43 5.57 -4.63
C GLY A 766 -8.89 6.01 -4.67
N TRP A 767 -9.81 5.18 -4.16
CA TRP A 767 -11.20 5.60 -3.99
C TRP A 767 -11.35 6.48 -2.75
N GLU A 768 -12.10 7.55 -2.91
CA GLU A 768 -12.55 8.39 -1.81
C GLU A 768 -14.04 8.17 -1.59
N PHE A 769 -14.45 8.13 -0.31
CA PHE A 769 -15.80 7.77 0.07
C PHE A 769 -16.51 8.92 0.77
N PHE A 770 -17.78 9.05 0.47
CA PHE A 770 -18.73 9.81 1.26
C PHE A 770 -19.88 8.89 1.70
N ARG A 771 -20.29 8.97 2.96
CA ARG A 771 -21.35 8.12 3.50
C ARG A 771 -22.60 8.93 3.79
N VAL A 772 -23.72 8.48 3.27
CA VAL A 772 -25.04 9.05 3.56
C VAL A 772 -25.78 8.06 4.46
N ARG A 773 -26.25 8.53 5.61
CA ARG A 773 -27.02 7.71 6.54
C ARG A 773 -28.52 7.84 6.26
N GLU A 774 -29.24 6.74 6.24
CA GLU A 774 -30.67 6.66 5.94
C GLU A 774 -31.50 7.53 6.90
N SER A 775 -31.26 7.41 8.22
CA SER A 775 -31.97 8.21 9.23
C SER A 775 -31.72 9.70 9.09
N ALA A 776 -30.49 10.13 8.81
CA ALA A 776 -30.16 11.53 8.59
C ALA A 776 -30.86 12.06 7.33
N PHE A 777 -30.81 11.29 6.26
CA PHE A 777 -31.41 11.65 4.97
C PHE A 777 -32.92 11.82 5.07
N TYR A 778 -33.64 10.87 5.66
CA TYR A 778 -35.09 10.98 5.81
C TYR A 778 -35.55 11.94 6.91
N SER A 779 -34.68 12.27 7.88
CA SER A 779 -34.96 13.29 8.89
C SER A 779 -34.82 14.70 8.36
N ASN A 780 -33.74 15.01 7.69
CA ASN A 780 -33.45 16.29 7.04
C ASN A 780 -32.52 16.11 5.83
N LYS A 781 -33.14 15.95 4.68
CA LYS A 781 -32.45 15.68 3.42
C LYS A 781 -31.40 16.74 3.05
N VAL A 782 -31.68 18.01 3.34
CA VAL A 782 -30.79 19.12 3.00
C VAL A 782 -29.52 19.04 3.82
N ASP A 783 -29.66 18.89 5.13
CA ASP A 783 -28.50 18.81 6.03
C ASP A 783 -27.67 17.54 5.81
N ALA A 784 -28.34 16.41 5.53
CA ALA A 784 -27.66 15.14 5.27
C ALA A 784 -26.78 15.16 4.02
N LEU A 785 -27.17 15.96 3.01
CA LEU A 785 -26.46 16.06 1.74
C LEU A 785 -25.52 17.27 1.63
N ASN A 786 -25.54 18.22 2.58
CA ASN A 786 -24.67 19.39 2.52
C ASN A 786 -23.19 19.00 2.43
N GLY A 787 -22.73 18.07 3.28
CA GLY A 787 -21.35 17.58 3.24
C GLY A 787 -21.01 16.85 1.94
N LEU A 788 -22.00 16.23 1.26
CA LEU A 788 -21.79 15.60 -0.04
C LEU A 788 -21.52 16.66 -1.12
N TRP A 789 -22.27 17.76 -1.11
CA TRP A 789 -22.06 18.85 -2.07
C TRP A 789 -20.69 19.50 -1.89
N ASP A 790 -20.28 19.73 -0.65
CA ASP A 790 -18.94 20.25 -0.32
C ASP A 790 -17.84 19.27 -0.77
N ALA A 791 -18.03 17.96 -0.53
CA ALA A 791 -17.08 16.94 -0.95
C ALA A 791 -16.95 16.81 -2.48
N LEU A 792 -18.05 17.03 -3.23
CA LEU A 792 -18.02 17.03 -4.69
C LEU A 792 -17.30 18.29 -5.22
N ASP A 793 -17.58 19.44 -4.63
CA ASP A 793 -16.95 20.72 -5.02
C ASP A 793 -15.44 20.73 -4.76
N GLU A 794 -15.01 20.28 -3.58
CA GLU A 794 -13.58 20.11 -3.23
C GLU A 794 -12.80 19.27 -4.26
N ARG A 795 -13.48 18.35 -4.95
CA ARG A 795 -12.89 17.44 -5.95
C ARG A 795 -13.11 17.90 -7.38
N SER A 796 -13.67 19.10 -7.57
CA SER A 796 -14.02 19.63 -8.89
C SER A 796 -14.95 18.70 -9.69
N ILE A 797 -15.86 18.02 -8.98
CA ILE A 797 -16.92 17.23 -9.58
C ILE A 797 -18.14 18.13 -9.72
N TYR A 798 -18.40 18.57 -10.94
CA TYR A 798 -19.46 19.53 -11.24
C TYR A 798 -20.60 18.90 -12.02
N PRO A 799 -21.82 19.43 -11.90
CA PRO A 799 -22.94 19.01 -12.71
C PRO A 799 -22.67 19.21 -14.21
N GLN A 800 -23.20 18.34 -15.04
CA GLN A 800 -23.11 18.52 -16.49
C GLN A 800 -23.98 19.72 -16.92
N HIS A 801 -23.38 20.65 -17.65
CA HIS A 801 -24.14 21.66 -18.37
C HIS A 801 -24.91 20.97 -19.52
N ILE A 802 -26.23 20.99 -19.45
CA ILE A 802 -27.04 20.60 -20.60
C ILE A 802 -26.92 21.76 -21.58
N ASP A 803 -26.12 21.63 -22.63
CA ASP A 803 -26.21 22.47 -23.79
C ASP A 803 -27.58 22.20 -24.44
N ILE A 804 -28.52 23.13 -24.20
CA ILE A 804 -29.81 23.15 -24.90
C ILE A 804 -29.52 23.68 -26.31
N SER A 805 -28.91 22.85 -27.16
CA SER A 805 -28.71 23.10 -28.59
C SER A 805 -28.71 21.80 -29.39
N ASP A 806 -29.82 21.04 -29.28
CA ASP A 806 -30.17 20.04 -30.27
C ASP A 806 -31.69 20.05 -30.45
N GLU A 807 -32.16 21.12 -31.11
CA GLU A 807 -33.38 20.99 -31.90
C GLU A 807 -33.04 20.24 -33.20
N PRO A 808 -33.82 19.24 -33.61
CA PRO A 808 -33.53 18.51 -34.84
C PRO A 808 -33.79 19.43 -36.04
N SER A 809 -32.73 19.86 -36.71
CA SER A 809 -32.79 20.57 -37.98
C SER A 809 -33.43 19.68 -39.04
N ILE A 810 -34.65 19.99 -39.38
CA ILE A 810 -35.37 19.50 -40.55
C ILE A 810 -34.62 20.01 -41.78
N SER A 811 -34.11 19.09 -42.59
CA SER A 811 -33.51 19.34 -43.87
C SER A 811 -34.57 19.85 -44.86
N THR A 812 -34.40 21.05 -45.39
CA THR A 812 -34.98 21.46 -46.69
C THR A 812 -33.88 21.95 -47.62
N SER A 813 -33.84 21.34 -48.77
CA SER A 813 -32.91 21.52 -49.87
C SER A 813 -33.07 22.82 -50.63
N ALA A 814 -31.95 23.53 -50.90
CA ALA A 814 -31.48 24.27 -52.11
C ALA A 814 -32.43 25.28 -52.81
N PRO A 815 -31.96 26.23 -53.59
CA PRO A 815 -30.68 26.39 -54.30
C PRO A 815 -30.03 27.81 -54.31
N GLN A 816 -28.80 27.83 -54.64
CA GLN A 816 -27.92 28.81 -55.31
C GLN A 816 -28.42 30.21 -55.71
N ASP A 817 -27.60 31.24 -55.32
CA ASP A 817 -27.03 32.24 -56.24
C ASP A 817 -25.98 33.13 -55.52
N GLU A 818 -24.81 33.18 -56.06
CA GLU A 818 -23.76 34.21 -55.94
C GLU A 818 -24.11 35.42 -56.89
N PRO A 819 -23.41 36.61 -56.93
CA PRO A 819 -22.27 37.14 -56.10
C PRO A 819 -22.42 38.67 -55.78
N ALA A 820 -21.53 39.29 -55.07
CA ALA A 820 -20.76 40.49 -55.42
C ALA A 820 -20.12 41.21 -54.21
N GLU A 821 -18.85 41.43 -54.36
CA GLU A 821 -17.88 42.31 -53.78
C GLU A 821 -18.37 43.63 -53.11
N GLU A 822 -17.67 44.03 -52.04
CA GLU A 822 -16.99 45.33 -51.91
C GLU A 822 -16.31 45.51 -50.54
N GLU A 823 -15.02 45.63 -50.55
CA GLU A 823 -14.15 46.25 -49.52
C GLU A 823 -14.15 47.81 -49.79
N PRO A 824 -13.39 48.61 -49.01
CA PRO A 824 -13.11 48.73 -47.55
C PRO A 824 -13.35 50.18 -47.04
N ARG A 825 -13.14 50.48 -45.74
CA ARG A 825 -12.54 51.74 -45.27
C ARG A 825 -12.16 51.76 -43.81
N GLU A 826 -10.95 52.13 -43.59
CA GLU A 826 -10.19 52.52 -42.41
C GLU A 826 -10.87 53.63 -41.55
N SER A 827 -10.60 53.58 -40.23
CA SER A 827 -10.01 54.72 -39.48
C SER A 827 -9.78 54.34 -37.99
N GLU A 828 -8.53 54.43 -37.58
CA GLU A 828 -8.04 54.70 -36.21
C GLU A 828 -8.28 56.17 -35.82
N PRO A 829 -7.84 56.70 -34.65
CA PRO A 829 -7.70 56.18 -33.26
C PRO A 829 -8.34 57.12 -32.21
N ASP A 830 -8.36 56.76 -30.95
CA ASP A 830 -7.94 57.63 -29.84
C ASP A 830 -7.94 56.93 -28.47
N ARG A 831 -6.85 57.20 -27.75
CA ARG A 831 -6.45 56.84 -26.38
C ARG A 831 -7.07 57.81 -25.35
N PRO A 832 -6.76 57.69 -24.06
CA PRO A 832 -6.85 56.68 -23.01
C PRO A 832 -7.53 57.24 -21.74
N ILE A 833 -7.93 56.43 -20.74
CA ILE A 833 -8.07 56.89 -19.34
C ILE A 833 -7.87 55.72 -18.33
N HIS A 834 -6.78 55.87 -17.61
CA HIS A 834 -6.50 55.52 -16.19
C HIS A 834 -7.09 54.30 -15.47
N GLU A 835 -6.15 53.52 -15.01
CA GLU A 835 -6.15 52.65 -13.85
C GLU A 835 -6.43 53.39 -12.52
N PRO A 836 -6.82 52.65 -11.46
CA PRO A 836 -5.79 52.44 -10.47
C PRO A 836 -5.62 50.97 -10.02
N GLU A 837 -4.34 50.61 -9.95
CA GLU A 837 -3.75 49.50 -9.23
C GLU A 837 -4.20 49.47 -7.77
N VAL A 838 -4.51 48.29 -7.28
CA VAL A 838 -4.38 47.96 -5.86
C VAL A 838 -3.50 46.71 -5.77
N ASP A 839 -2.26 46.97 -5.44
CA ASP A 839 -1.27 46.01 -5.01
C ASP A 839 -1.72 45.33 -3.71
N VAL A 840 -1.96 44.03 -3.74
CA VAL A 840 -1.89 43.20 -2.55
C VAL A 840 -0.80 42.16 -2.80
N LYS A 841 0.38 42.50 -2.31
CA LYS A 841 1.44 41.51 -2.13
C LYS A 841 1.02 40.54 -1.05
N VAL A 842 0.82 39.29 -1.41
CA VAL A 842 0.92 38.16 -0.50
C VAL A 842 2.29 37.58 -0.68
N GLU A 843 3.18 37.87 0.26
CA GLU A 843 4.44 37.18 0.43
C GLU A 843 4.11 35.73 0.87
N VAL A 844 4.38 34.78 -0.02
CA VAL A 844 4.48 33.36 0.35
C VAL A 844 5.93 33.14 0.74
N ASP A 845 6.16 32.93 2.00
CA ASP A 845 7.47 32.61 2.59
C ASP A 845 7.74 31.11 2.38
N ASP A 846 8.36 30.78 1.27
CA ASP A 846 8.96 29.46 1.03
C ASP A 846 10.33 29.43 1.76
N THR A 847 10.30 29.12 3.05
CA THR A 847 11.53 28.74 3.76
C THR A 847 11.61 27.23 3.84
N GLU A 848 12.28 26.63 2.88
CA GLU A 848 12.95 25.36 3.08
C GLU A 848 14.00 25.54 4.18
N VAL A 849 13.70 24.98 5.35
CA VAL A 849 14.66 24.93 6.46
C VAL A 849 15.63 23.80 6.18
N TYR A 850 16.72 24.11 5.53
CA TYR A 850 17.94 23.31 5.61
C TYR A 850 18.52 23.49 7.02
N VAL A 851 18.41 22.47 7.85
CA VAL A 851 19.11 22.44 9.14
C VAL A 851 20.52 21.91 8.88
N ASP A 852 21.47 22.82 8.79
CA ASP A 852 22.88 22.50 8.89
C ASP A 852 23.21 22.08 10.32
N ILE A 853 23.50 20.78 10.51
CA ILE A 853 23.88 20.24 11.81
C ILE A 853 25.39 20.44 12.00
N GLU A 854 25.78 21.60 12.46
CA GLU A 854 27.17 21.87 12.90
C GLU A 854 27.37 22.04 14.40
N ASN A 855 26.39 21.69 15.26
CA ASN A 855 26.69 21.78 16.70
C ASN A 855 25.95 20.76 17.57
N PRO A 856 26.65 19.80 18.22
CA PRO A 856 26.02 18.77 19.05
C PRO A 856 25.43 19.26 20.38
N GLN A 857 25.43 20.56 20.66
CA GLN A 857 24.96 21.10 21.95
C GLN A 857 23.50 21.53 21.98
N ASP A 858 22.84 21.69 20.83
CA ASP A 858 21.46 22.19 20.77
C ASP A 858 20.39 21.07 20.86
N GLU A 859 20.76 19.81 20.68
CA GLU A 859 19.82 18.68 20.85
C GLU A 859 19.43 18.39 22.31
N LYS A 860 20.11 18.98 23.27
CA LYS A 860 19.85 18.71 24.71
C LYS A 860 18.65 19.46 25.28
N GLN A 861 18.09 20.43 24.58
CA GLN A 861 16.92 21.19 25.07
C GLN A 861 15.57 20.70 24.54
N ALA A 862 15.52 19.99 23.46
CA ALA A 862 14.26 19.51 22.84
C ALA A 862 13.65 18.24 23.51
N LEU A 863 14.41 17.53 24.34
CA LEU A 863 13.99 16.24 24.93
C LEU A 863 13.39 16.36 26.34
N ILE A 864 13.21 17.58 26.87
CA ILE A 864 12.69 17.78 28.25
C ILE A 864 11.19 18.11 28.28
N THR A 865 10.51 18.25 27.14
CA THR A 865 9.10 18.68 27.10
C THR A 865 8.06 17.62 26.77
N CYS A 866 8.41 16.35 26.69
CA CYS A 866 7.45 15.27 26.48
C CYS A 866 7.36 14.34 27.71
N GLU A 867 6.87 14.86 28.83
CA GLU A 867 6.23 14.05 29.85
C GLU A 867 4.93 14.74 30.28
N LYS A 868 3.82 14.22 29.78
CA LYS A 868 2.52 14.26 30.48
C LYS A 868 1.66 13.07 30.07
N PRO A 869 0.81 12.60 30.99
CA PRO A 869 0.46 11.23 31.27
C PRO A 869 -0.44 10.58 30.22
#